data_ffc73b4b8f3eb4ecdc2e35b3ee8204ff
#
_entry.id   ffc73b4b8f3eb4ecdc2e35b3ee8204ff
#
_cell.length_a   1.000
_cell.length_b   1.000
_cell.length_c   1.000
_cell.angle_alpha   90.00
_cell.angle_beta   90.00
_cell.angle_gamma   90.00
#
_symmetry.space_group_name_H-M   'P 1'
#
loop_
_entity.id
_entity.type
_entity.pdbx_description
1 polymer ?
#
loop_
_entity_poly.entity_id
_entity_poly.type
_entity_poly.pdbx_seq_one_letter_code
_entity_poly.pdbx_strand_id
1 'polypeptide(L)'
;VACAVLLAITPPRPELALMTARICLKLRRPRRAYDALAGMNAIDVRQIADPDRTAEQMTNIAAVLCAQRLRAEAKDVLRSAIALAPRAAAPRSALILLLEEDLRAAGGNISLEQWAELKNLLRKSVIESPHLAAPRLALAACLGQEARYREAQTAPVRVVAPILRVEAENLLREAVAEEPCGAAPYLALAEFLLESLRYVEAETVATAAVRSCPTSVELRLVLARIQFQLLRLEAAAKTIEALLAVAPENGWAWFEYGKILWNSFDRADSAFERAGDLSGNDGALLAGVAQRFLYDLDYENAAKYYERLLNLHPNMRDNFVICRYYATCLKETARTQEAVDMISAALKSCRLAAKRAQGEGLELIKREEALLLSQAGRLDESFSALQSIRDVAAPTPRYDRAEYLPRTPERLQRLAEIVDSRDVFVLLQGPSFATFAARLHEFADFEFAVATVNSFPPVEQELRRINRHADILLFTQPGSIRAWHPELVKFLARSPPNLVVANHYALSGLSEFGLSEREFVARHDKRLLLIHSDGGPPLPSRPLHFENGPSVSLLIPLLLLARPRRIFLFGADGGSNPSFSKRPYFYYDDYDDAAEPQEFLNRPGMVSFKGLPRKLDEYNHRQHINAINGDRVIDVAFRSLEAHFGIQVPPIFNVCPHSVHRIFPRIDIDEALARLADGRARSAAKRRAKRASN
;
A
#
# COMPACT_ATOMS: atom_id res chain seq x y z
N VAL A 1 -28.92 19.76 -46.73
CA VAL A 1 -29.62 18.93 -47.71
C VAL A 1 -28.79 18.77 -48.97
N ALA A 2 -28.37 19.89 -49.66
CA ALA A 2 -27.60 19.84 -50.90
C ALA A 2 -26.31 19.02 -50.80
N CYS A 3 -25.48 19.18 -49.70
CA CYS A 3 -24.27 18.41 -49.49
C CYS A 3 -24.52 16.94 -49.21
N ALA A 4 -25.61 16.59 -48.50
CA ALA A 4 -25.99 15.18 -48.23
C ALA A 4 -26.50 14.50 -49.52
N VAL A 5 -27.15 15.22 -50.39
CA VAL A 5 -27.58 14.72 -51.72
C VAL A 5 -26.38 14.54 -52.62
N LEU A 6 -25.42 15.46 -52.62
CA LEU A 6 -24.17 15.33 -53.40
C LEU A 6 -23.31 14.14 -52.95
N LEU A 7 -23.22 13.87 -51.63
CA LEU A 7 -22.50 12.68 -51.11
C LEU A 7 -23.19 11.37 -51.48
N ALA A 8 -24.49 11.36 -51.73
CA ALA A 8 -25.22 10.15 -52.16
C ALA A 8 -25.15 9.88 -53.68
N ILE A 9 -24.79 10.86 -54.50
CA ILE A 9 -24.87 10.80 -55.97
C ILE A 9 -23.48 10.77 -56.59
N THR A 10 -22.44 11.29 -55.94
CA THR A 10 -21.08 11.38 -56.46
C THR A 10 -20.16 10.37 -55.77
N PRO A 11 -19.13 9.84 -56.44
CA PRO A 11 -18.11 9.06 -55.74
C PRO A 11 -17.53 9.88 -54.58
N PRO A 12 -17.19 9.23 -53.48
CA PRO A 12 -16.78 9.90 -52.24
C PRO A 12 -15.52 10.76 -52.49
N ARG A 13 -15.69 12.08 -52.41
CA ARG A 13 -14.60 13.07 -52.50
C ARG A 13 -14.23 13.55 -51.10
N PRO A 14 -12.95 13.49 -50.72
CA PRO A 14 -12.49 13.88 -49.40
C PRO A 14 -12.89 15.31 -49.02
N GLU A 15 -12.69 16.27 -49.93
CA GLU A 15 -12.99 17.68 -49.69
C GLU A 15 -14.48 17.92 -49.44
N LEU A 16 -15.35 17.20 -50.13
CA LEU A 16 -16.80 17.30 -49.97
C LEU A 16 -17.25 16.68 -48.62
N ALA A 17 -16.67 15.56 -48.23
CA ALA A 17 -16.93 14.93 -46.90
C ALA A 17 -16.50 15.87 -45.78
N LEU A 18 -15.31 16.42 -45.84
CA LEU A 18 -14.79 17.39 -44.85
C LEU A 18 -15.61 18.66 -44.78
N MET A 19 -15.99 19.21 -45.92
CA MET A 19 -16.83 20.39 -45.99
C MET A 19 -18.22 20.12 -45.39
N THR A 20 -18.82 18.99 -45.70
CA THR A 20 -20.11 18.57 -45.15
C THR A 20 -20.02 18.36 -43.64
N ALA A 21 -18.97 17.70 -43.14
CA ALA A 21 -18.76 17.53 -41.71
C ALA A 21 -18.64 18.87 -40.98
N ARG A 22 -17.87 19.82 -41.54
CA ARG A 22 -17.72 21.19 -40.97
C ARG A 22 -19.05 21.94 -40.94
N ILE A 23 -19.85 21.85 -42.00
CA ILE A 23 -21.19 22.46 -42.03
C ILE A 23 -22.11 21.83 -41.00
N CYS A 24 -22.11 20.50 -40.87
CA CYS A 24 -22.89 19.81 -39.89
C CYS A 24 -22.52 20.22 -38.45
N LEU A 25 -21.23 20.39 -38.14
CA LEU A 25 -20.77 20.89 -36.85
C LEU A 25 -21.24 22.32 -36.56
N LYS A 26 -21.16 23.25 -37.58
CA LYS A 26 -21.71 24.61 -37.44
C LYS A 26 -23.21 24.59 -37.19
N LEU A 27 -23.92 23.62 -37.73
CA LEU A 27 -25.37 23.42 -37.52
C LEU A 27 -25.71 22.65 -36.25
N ARG A 28 -24.71 22.41 -35.37
CA ARG A 28 -24.83 21.62 -34.12
C ARG A 28 -25.38 20.20 -34.33
N ARG A 29 -24.98 19.55 -35.44
CA ARG A 29 -25.37 18.16 -35.78
C ARG A 29 -24.14 17.25 -35.83
N PRO A 30 -23.51 16.95 -34.66
CA PRO A 30 -22.21 16.29 -34.63
C PRO A 30 -22.27 14.83 -35.15
N ARG A 31 -23.36 14.07 -34.92
CA ARG A 31 -23.50 12.71 -35.50
C ARG A 31 -23.51 12.74 -37.04
N ARG A 32 -24.21 13.70 -37.65
CA ARG A 32 -24.16 13.83 -39.11
C ARG A 32 -22.78 14.28 -39.64
N ALA A 33 -22.00 14.96 -38.84
CA ALA A 33 -20.63 15.27 -39.17
C ALA A 33 -19.75 14.01 -39.19
N TYR A 34 -19.95 13.12 -38.22
CA TYR A 34 -19.31 11.80 -38.20
C TYR A 34 -19.72 10.94 -39.39
N ASP A 35 -21.03 10.81 -39.64
CA ASP A 35 -21.56 10.06 -40.79
C ASP A 35 -20.98 10.51 -42.13
N ALA A 36 -20.77 11.82 -42.30
CA ALA A 36 -20.16 12.41 -43.49
C ALA A 36 -18.68 11.96 -43.66
N LEU A 37 -17.97 11.71 -42.57
CA LEU A 37 -16.57 11.23 -42.59
C LEU A 37 -16.46 9.72 -42.64
N ALA A 38 -17.46 8.97 -42.24
CA ALA A 38 -17.42 7.50 -42.21
C ALA A 38 -17.16 6.90 -43.59
N GLY A 39 -17.60 7.58 -44.66
CA GLY A 39 -17.32 7.19 -46.03
C GLY A 39 -15.86 7.38 -46.48
N MET A 40 -15.05 8.13 -45.73
CA MET A 40 -13.67 8.40 -46.13
C MET A 40 -12.75 7.18 -46.05
N ASN A 41 -13.08 6.22 -45.21
CA ASN A 41 -12.30 4.96 -45.11
C ASN A 41 -12.33 4.12 -46.40
N ALA A 42 -13.28 4.36 -47.27
CA ALA A 42 -13.40 3.66 -48.57
C ALA A 42 -12.67 4.39 -49.72
N ILE A 43 -12.08 5.56 -49.47
CA ILE A 43 -11.39 6.36 -50.48
C ILE A 43 -9.95 5.86 -50.61
N ASP A 44 -9.50 5.61 -51.85
CA ASP A 44 -8.09 5.34 -52.12
C ASP A 44 -7.24 6.57 -51.78
N VAL A 45 -6.28 6.40 -50.87
CA VAL A 45 -5.37 7.45 -50.39
C VAL A 45 -4.68 8.19 -51.57
N ARG A 46 -4.47 7.50 -52.68
CA ARG A 46 -3.85 8.04 -53.89
C ARG A 46 -4.71 9.09 -54.58
N GLN A 47 -5.99 9.15 -54.26
CA GLN A 47 -6.95 10.16 -54.78
C GLN A 47 -7.03 11.45 -53.95
N ILE A 48 -6.30 11.48 -52.83
CA ILE A 48 -6.29 12.61 -51.94
C ILE A 48 -5.11 13.53 -52.26
N ALA A 49 -5.40 14.74 -52.64
CA ALA A 49 -4.40 15.71 -53.10
C ALA A 49 -3.38 16.09 -51.99
N ASP A 50 -3.82 16.18 -50.74
CA ASP A 50 -2.99 16.52 -49.57
C ASP A 50 -3.46 15.68 -48.36
N PRO A 51 -2.89 14.47 -48.17
CA PRO A 51 -3.26 13.60 -47.04
C PRO A 51 -2.98 14.21 -45.69
N ASP A 52 -1.88 14.95 -45.49
CA ASP A 52 -1.49 15.53 -44.20
C ASP A 52 -2.45 16.62 -43.77
N ARG A 53 -2.80 17.53 -44.68
CA ARG A 53 -3.80 18.58 -44.44
C ARG A 53 -5.19 18.03 -44.21
N THR A 54 -5.54 16.94 -44.90
CA THR A 54 -6.82 16.23 -44.69
C THR A 54 -6.86 15.59 -43.30
N ALA A 55 -5.81 14.96 -42.88
CA ALA A 55 -5.68 14.33 -41.54
C ALA A 55 -5.74 15.42 -40.42
N GLU A 56 -5.11 16.57 -40.63
CA GLU A 56 -5.20 17.70 -39.70
C GLU A 56 -6.64 18.22 -39.56
N GLN A 57 -7.36 18.36 -40.65
CA GLN A 57 -8.76 18.77 -40.62
C GLN A 57 -9.65 17.74 -39.92
N MET A 58 -9.42 16.43 -40.11
CA MET A 58 -10.10 15.37 -39.40
C MET A 58 -9.79 15.41 -37.90
N THR A 59 -8.56 15.73 -37.53
CA THR A 59 -8.18 15.93 -36.13
C THR A 59 -8.96 17.06 -35.46
N ASN A 60 -9.11 18.19 -36.15
CA ASN A 60 -9.91 19.30 -35.64
C ASN A 60 -11.40 18.96 -35.51
N ILE A 61 -11.94 18.14 -36.42
CA ILE A 61 -13.32 17.63 -36.31
C ILE A 61 -13.45 16.70 -35.13
N ALA A 62 -12.49 15.78 -34.93
CA ALA A 62 -12.49 14.88 -33.79
C ALA A 62 -12.47 15.60 -32.44
N ALA A 63 -11.71 16.71 -32.34
CA ALA A 63 -11.70 17.56 -31.16
C ALA A 63 -13.09 18.13 -30.83
N VAL A 64 -13.83 18.60 -31.86
CA VAL A 64 -15.21 19.10 -31.68
C VAL A 64 -16.16 17.94 -31.30
N LEU A 65 -16.02 16.75 -31.87
CA LEU A 65 -16.82 15.59 -31.51
C LEU A 65 -16.60 15.23 -30.03
N CYS A 66 -15.37 15.25 -29.54
CA CYS A 66 -15.04 15.08 -28.13
C CYS A 66 -15.73 16.10 -27.22
N ALA A 67 -15.69 17.37 -27.59
CA ALA A 67 -16.37 18.43 -26.85
C ALA A 67 -17.91 18.24 -26.82
N GLN A 68 -18.47 17.50 -27.77
CA GLN A 68 -19.89 17.14 -27.85
C GLN A 68 -20.18 15.75 -27.21
N ARG A 69 -19.22 15.20 -26.43
CA ARG A 69 -19.30 13.88 -25.75
C ARG A 69 -19.42 12.66 -26.69
N LEU A 70 -19.05 12.79 -27.95
CA LEU A 70 -19.01 11.72 -28.95
C LEU A 70 -17.57 11.16 -29.07
N ARG A 71 -17.07 10.58 -27.97
CA ARG A 71 -15.66 10.15 -27.85
C ARG A 71 -15.34 8.93 -28.72
N ALA A 72 -16.27 8.00 -28.86
CA ALA A 72 -16.08 6.82 -29.69
C ALA A 72 -15.92 7.24 -31.16
N GLU A 73 -16.81 8.05 -31.64
CA GLU A 73 -16.80 8.61 -32.99
C GLU A 73 -15.55 9.45 -33.25
N ALA A 74 -15.10 10.22 -32.28
CA ALA A 74 -13.85 11.00 -32.38
C ALA A 74 -12.63 10.09 -32.55
N LYS A 75 -12.53 8.98 -31.78
CA LYS A 75 -11.45 7.99 -31.93
C LYS A 75 -11.45 7.33 -33.30
N ASP A 76 -12.61 7.01 -33.85
CA ASP A 76 -12.72 6.40 -35.18
C ASP A 76 -12.27 7.38 -36.29
N VAL A 77 -12.63 8.66 -36.16
CA VAL A 77 -12.14 9.70 -37.08
C VAL A 77 -10.63 9.86 -37.00
N LEU A 78 -10.04 9.79 -35.80
CA LEU A 78 -8.58 9.85 -35.62
C LEU A 78 -7.87 8.63 -36.17
N ARG A 79 -8.42 7.41 -36.00
CA ARG A 79 -7.88 6.19 -36.63
C ARG A 79 -7.88 6.31 -38.14
N SER A 80 -8.96 6.82 -38.72
CA SER A 80 -9.05 7.09 -40.17
C SER A 80 -8.02 8.12 -40.61
N ALA A 81 -7.82 9.19 -39.85
CA ALA A 81 -6.81 10.21 -40.12
C ALA A 81 -5.37 9.65 -40.08
N ILE A 82 -5.08 8.76 -39.12
CA ILE A 82 -3.77 8.06 -39.01
C ILE A 82 -3.57 7.10 -40.19
N ALA A 83 -4.61 6.39 -40.61
CA ALA A 83 -4.54 5.50 -41.77
C ALA A 83 -4.27 6.29 -43.04
N LEU A 84 -4.85 7.48 -43.18
CA LEU A 84 -4.68 8.37 -44.33
C LEU A 84 -3.29 9.00 -44.37
N ALA A 85 -2.80 9.50 -43.28
CA ALA A 85 -1.49 10.15 -43.12
C ALA A 85 -0.68 9.50 -42.01
N PRO A 86 -0.04 8.34 -42.22
CA PRO A 86 0.63 7.58 -41.14
C PRO A 86 1.79 8.32 -40.46
N ARG A 87 2.37 9.33 -41.14
CA ARG A 87 3.48 10.15 -40.62
C ARG A 87 2.99 11.40 -39.86
N ALA A 88 1.73 11.78 -39.99
CA ALA A 88 1.20 12.95 -39.31
C ALA A 88 1.18 12.73 -37.79
N ALA A 89 1.83 13.64 -37.05
CA ALA A 89 1.90 13.53 -35.59
C ALA A 89 0.59 13.96 -34.91
N ALA A 90 -0.11 14.95 -35.44
CA ALA A 90 -1.29 15.56 -34.81
C ALA A 90 -2.43 14.54 -34.53
N PRO A 91 -2.93 13.75 -35.49
CA PRO A 91 -4.00 12.79 -35.23
C PRO A 91 -3.57 11.68 -34.27
N ARG A 92 -2.29 11.25 -34.31
CA ARG A 92 -1.75 10.25 -33.41
C ARG A 92 -1.68 10.78 -31.97
N SER A 93 -1.15 11.97 -31.77
CA SER A 93 -1.10 12.60 -30.44
C SER A 93 -2.49 12.82 -29.87
N ALA A 94 -3.45 13.22 -30.70
CA ALA A 94 -4.83 13.38 -30.26
C ALA A 94 -5.48 12.05 -29.85
N LEU A 95 -5.23 10.96 -30.59
CA LEU A 95 -5.75 9.63 -30.22
C LEU A 95 -5.08 9.08 -28.96
N ILE A 96 -3.77 9.27 -28.79
CA ILE A 96 -3.05 8.91 -27.56
C ILE A 96 -3.70 9.61 -26.35
N LEU A 97 -3.91 10.93 -26.41
CA LEU A 97 -4.53 11.68 -25.31
C LEU A 97 -5.92 11.14 -24.95
N LEU A 98 -6.74 10.81 -25.94
CA LEU A 98 -8.07 10.25 -25.70
C LEU A 98 -8.02 8.86 -25.06
N LEU A 99 -7.08 8.01 -25.50
CA LEU A 99 -6.91 6.68 -24.92
C LEU A 99 -6.35 6.76 -23.49
N GLU A 100 -5.43 7.67 -23.22
CA GLU A 100 -4.92 7.93 -21.87
C GLU A 100 -6.00 8.49 -20.92
N GLU A 101 -6.90 9.34 -21.42
CA GLU A 101 -8.04 9.80 -20.64
C GLU A 101 -9.02 8.68 -20.33
N ASP A 102 -9.29 7.80 -21.30
CA ASP A 102 -10.14 6.62 -21.07
C ASP A 102 -9.50 5.68 -20.04
N LEU A 103 -8.19 5.49 -20.13
CA LEU A 103 -7.42 4.69 -19.18
C LEU A 103 -7.53 5.26 -17.77
N ARG A 104 -7.39 6.58 -17.62
CA ARG A 104 -7.55 7.27 -16.32
C ARG A 104 -8.98 7.16 -15.80
N ALA A 105 -9.98 7.38 -16.67
CA ALA A 105 -11.39 7.28 -16.31
C ALA A 105 -11.82 5.87 -15.89
N ALA A 106 -11.21 4.83 -16.51
CA ALA A 106 -11.45 3.43 -16.18
C ALA A 106 -10.60 2.91 -15.01
N GLY A 107 -9.79 3.77 -14.37
CA GLY A 107 -8.89 3.34 -13.29
C GLY A 107 -7.89 2.25 -13.72
N GLY A 108 -7.47 2.26 -14.98
CA GLY A 108 -6.57 1.25 -15.55
C GLY A 108 -7.27 0.00 -16.12
N ASN A 109 -8.56 -0.15 -15.94
CA ASN A 109 -9.32 -1.32 -16.38
C ASN A 109 -9.85 -1.14 -17.81
N ILE A 110 -8.96 -1.24 -18.80
CA ILE A 110 -9.28 -1.22 -20.23
C ILE A 110 -8.95 -2.58 -20.88
N SER A 111 -9.48 -2.82 -22.09
CA SER A 111 -9.23 -4.08 -22.78
C SER A 111 -7.76 -4.24 -23.19
N LEU A 112 -7.30 -5.49 -23.36
CA LEU A 112 -5.95 -5.77 -23.85
C LEU A 112 -5.71 -5.20 -25.26
N GLU A 113 -6.74 -5.08 -26.07
CA GLU A 113 -6.70 -4.46 -27.40
C GLU A 113 -6.42 -2.95 -27.29
N GLN A 114 -7.07 -2.26 -26.37
CA GLN A 114 -6.82 -0.85 -26.10
C GLN A 114 -5.41 -0.59 -25.59
N TRP A 115 -4.89 -1.48 -24.69
CA TRP A 115 -3.48 -1.45 -24.29
C TRP A 115 -2.53 -1.62 -25.47
N ALA A 116 -2.82 -2.57 -26.36
CA ALA A 116 -1.99 -2.83 -27.53
C ALA A 116 -2.01 -1.65 -28.50
N GLU A 117 -3.18 -1.05 -28.75
CA GLU A 117 -3.33 0.14 -29.60
C GLU A 117 -2.50 1.31 -29.04
N LEU A 118 -2.66 1.64 -27.75
CA LEU A 118 -1.95 2.74 -27.11
C LEU A 118 -0.42 2.54 -27.18
N LYS A 119 0.07 1.35 -26.84
CA LYS A 119 1.51 1.03 -26.93
C LYS A 119 2.05 1.16 -28.34
N ASN A 120 1.31 0.66 -29.34
CA ASN A 120 1.75 0.75 -30.74
C ASN A 120 1.86 2.21 -31.21
N LEU A 121 0.92 3.05 -30.84
CA LEU A 121 0.96 4.49 -31.15
C LEU A 121 2.16 5.16 -30.46
N LEU A 122 2.39 4.85 -29.17
CA LEU A 122 3.50 5.41 -28.42
C LEU A 122 4.86 4.92 -28.93
N ARG A 123 5.02 3.61 -29.26
CA ARG A 123 6.25 3.08 -29.87
C ARG A 123 6.55 3.78 -31.20
N LYS A 124 5.53 4.01 -32.02
CA LYS A 124 5.69 4.76 -33.26
C LYS A 124 6.17 6.19 -33.01
N SER A 125 5.66 6.84 -31.99
CA SER A 125 6.11 8.19 -31.59
C SER A 125 7.56 8.19 -31.12
N VAL A 126 8.03 7.15 -30.41
CA VAL A 126 9.45 6.99 -30.01
C VAL A 126 10.34 6.83 -31.24
N ILE A 127 9.93 6.02 -32.22
CA ILE A 127 10.72 5.78 -33.46
C ILE A 127 10.83 7.09 -34.28
N GLU A 128 9.77 7.85 -34.36
CA GLU A 128 9.74 9.09 -35.16
C GLU A 128 10.43 10.28 -34.48
N SER A 129 10.57 10.21 -33.16
CA SER A 129 11.20 11.29 -32.37
C SER A 129 12.25 10.73 -31.40
N PRO A 130 13.33 10.09 -31.92
CA PRO A 130 14.29 9.35 -31.09
C PRO A 130 15.11 10.24 -30.13
N HIS A 131 15.17 11.53 -30.38
CA HIS A 131 15.94 12.49 -29.54
C HIS A 131 15.08 13.19 -28.48
N LEU A 132 13.79 12.84 -28.37
CA LEU A 132 12.90 13.43 -27.38
C LEU A 132 12.63 12.41 -26.26
N ALA A 133 12.78 12.85 -25.02
CA ALA A 133 12.45 12.04 -23.84
C ALA A 133 10.93 11.81 -23.69
N ALA A 134 10.10 12.79 -24.02
CA ALA A 134 8.67 12.77 -23.80
C ALA A 134 7.92 11.52 -24.36
N PRO A 135 8.16 11.05 -25.61
CA PRO A 135 7.53 9.83 -26.09
C PRO A 135 7.96 8.58 -25.32
N ARG A 136 9.23 8.50 -24.88
CA ARG A 136 9.73 7.40 -24.05
C ARG A 136 9.08 7.40 -22.67
N LEU A 137 8.94 8.59 -22.06
CA LEU A 137 8.27 8.74 -20.76
C LEU A 137 6.81 8.29 -20.85
N ALA A 138 6.08 8.70 -21.90
CA ALA A 138 4.70 8.29 -22.12
C ALA A 138 4.58 6.77 -22.32
N LEU A 139 5.47 6.16 -23.12
CA LEU A 139 5.48 4.73 -23.32
C LEU A 139 5.83 3.97 -22.03
N ALA A 140 6.82 4.44 -21.28
CA ALA A 140 7.21 3.83 -20.01
C ALA A 140 6.07 3.90 -18.97
N ALA A 141 5.37 5.03 -18.89
CA ALA A 141 4.20 5.19 -18.03
C ALA A 141 3.07 4.22 -18.43
N CYS A 142 2.79 4.10 -19.72
CA CYS A 142 1.81 3.16 -20.26
C CYS A 142 2.16 1.70 -19.89
N LEU A 143 3.42 1.28 -20.10
CA LEU A 143 3.92 -0.06 -19.79
C LEU A 143 3.85 -0.34 -18.28
N GLY A 144 4.21 0.64 -17.43
CA GLY A 144 4.11 0.55 -15.98
C GLY A 144 2.66 0.38 -15.50
N GLN A 145 1.72 1.10 -16.10
CA GLN A 145 0.29 0.96 -15.79
C GLN A 145 -0.26 -0.39 -16.26
N GLU A 146 0.10 -0.84 -17.46
CA GLU A 146 -0.28 -2.18 -17.94
C GLU A 146 0.31 -3.27 -17.06
N ALA A 147 1.56 -3.14 -16.61
CA ALA A 147 2.19 -4.08 -15.69
C ALA A 147 1.39 -4.20 -14.40
N ARG A 148 1.02 -3.06 -13.78
CA ARG A 148 0.14 -3.03 -12.58
C ARG A 148 -1.21 -3.70 -12.84
N TYR A 149 -1.85 -3.42 -13.98
CA TYR A 149 -3.11 -4.05 -14.37
C TYR A 149 -2.96 -5.57 -14.48
N ARG A 150 -1.89 -6.05 -15.16
CA ARG A 150 -1.63 -7.48 -15.35
C ARG A 150 -1.25 -8.19 -14.05
N GLU A 151 -0.53 -7.53 -13.16
CA GLU A 151 -0.23 -8.05 -11.82
C GLU A 151 -1.49 -8.33 -11.01
N ALA A 152 -2.56 -7.59 -11.28
CA ALA A 152 -3.87 -7.78 -10.66
C ALA A 152 -4.71 -8.90 -11.28
N GLN A 153 -4.25 -9.52 -12.38
CA GLN A 153 -4.99 -10.57 -13.12
C GLN A 153 -4.53 -11.98 -12.74
N THR A 154 -5.22 -12.99 -13.27
CA THR A 154 -4.87 -14.41 -13.10
C THR A 154 -3.56 -14.78 -13.81
N ALA A 155 -2.97 -15.92 -13.43
CA ALA A 155 -1.62 -16.35 -13.80
C ALA A 155 -1.21 -16.17 -15.27
N PRO A 156 -2.00 -16.55 -16.30
CA PRO A 156 -1.53 -16.44 -17.68
C PRO A 156 -1.31 -14.98 -18.15
N VAL A 157 -2.10 -14.04 -17.64
CA VAL A 157 -1.98 -12.61 -18.01
C VAL A 157 -0.86 -11.92 -17.22
N ARG A 158 -0.60 -12.38 -16.01
CA ARG A 158 0.38 -11.82 -15.06
C ARG A 158 1.83 -12.07 -15.48
N VAL A 159 2.13 -13.19 -16.14
CA VAL A 159 3.50 -13.56 -16.57
C VAL A 159 4.18 -12.48 -17.42
N VAL A 160 3.43 -11.63 -18.10
CA VAL A 160 3.95 -10.55 -18.95
C VAL A 160 4.39 -9.31 -18.13
N ALA A 161 3.89 -9.12 -16.91
CA ALA A 161 4.15 -7.91 -16.14
C ALA A 161 5.65 -7.63 -15.87
N PRO A 162 6.50 -8.60 -15.51
CA PRO A 162 7.93 -8.35 -15.31
C PRO A 162 8.62 -7.86 -16.59
N ILE A 163 8.23 -8.38 -17.74
CA ILE A 163 8.79 -7.98 -19.05
C ILE A 163 8.45 -6.51 -19.32
N LEU A 164 7.20 -6.13 -19.09
CA LEU A 164 6.75 -4.74 -19.27
C LEU A 164 7.49 -3.79 -18.34
N ARG A 165 7.78 -4.19 -17.10
CA ARG A 165 8.56 -3.38 -16.15
C ARG A 165 10.01 -3.19 -16.61
N VAL A 166 10.65 -4.22 -17.12
CA VAL A 166 12.02 -4.13 -17.68
C VAL A 166 12.04 -3.21 -18.89
N GLU A 167 11.08 -3.34 -19.80
CA GLU A 167 10.96 -2.45 -20.97
C GLU A 167 10.75 -0.99 -20.53
N ALA A 168 9.88 -0.75 -19.56
CA ALA A 168 9.63 0.58 -19.01
C ALA A 168 10.90 1.20 -18.38
N GLU A 169 11.63 0.44 -17.57
CA GLU A 169 12.87 0.91 -16.96
C GLU A 169 13.93 1.28 -18.01
N ASN A 170 14.12 0.45 -19.03
CA ASN A 170 15.07 0.73 -20.11
C ASN A 170 14.73 2.05 -20.81
N LEU A 171 13.46 2.27 -21.14
CA LEU A 171 12.99 3.51 -21.76
C LEU A 171 13.23 4.74 -20.87
N LEU A 172 13.04 4.59 -19.55
CA LEU A 172 13.31 5.68 -18.61
C LEU A 172 14.80 6.01 -18.51
N ARG A 173 15.68 5.00 -18.53
CA ARG A 173 17.14 5.17 -18.54
C ARG A 173 17.62 5.82 -19.84
N GLU A 174 17.06 5.41 -20.98
CA GLU A 174 17.31 6.05 -22.26
C GLU A 174 16.85 7.51 -22.28
N ALA A 175 15.66 7.82 -21.72
CA ALA A 175 15.16 9.18 -21.62
C ALA A 175 16.09 10.08 -20.78
N VAL A 176 16.65 9.57 -19.67
CA VAL A 176 17.65 10.27 -18.86
C VAL A 176 18.93 10.51 -19.65
N ALA A 177 19.36 9.54 -20.46
CA ALA A 177 20.57 9.68 -21.28
C ALA A 177 20.40 10.72 -22.40
N GLU A 178 19.22 10.82 -22.99
CA GLU A 178 18.90 11.81 -24.04
C GLU A 178 18.74 13.23 -23.47
N GLU A 179 18.18 13.37 -22.25
CA GLU A 179 17.96 14.67 -21.60
C GLU A 179 18.61 14.71 -20.20
N PRO A 180 19.95 14.73 -20.10
CA PRO A 180 20.65 14.66 -18.83
C PRO A 180 20.47 15.89 -17.91
N CYS A 181 19.94 16.97 -18.43
CA CYS A 181 19.53 18.17 -17.66
C CYS A 181 18.01 18.32 -17.52
N GLY A 182 17.25 17.34 -18.01
CA GLY A 182 15.79 17.35 -17.92
C GLY A 182 15.28 16.82 -16.59
N ALA A 183 14.47 17.57 -15.86
CA ALA A 183 13.91 17.12 -14.60
C ALA A 183 12.94 15.94 -14.77
N ALA A 184 12.10 15.95 -15.82
CA ALA A 184 11.04 14.96 -16.03
C ALA A 184 11.55 13.51 -16.21
N PRO A 185 12.61 13.21 -16.99
CA PRO A 185 13.14 11.87 -17.09
C PRO A 185 13.66 11.32 -15.76
N TYR A 186 14.39 12.14 -15.01
CA TYR A 186 14.89 11.75 -13.69
C TYR A 186 13.75 11.50 -12.70
N LEU A 187 12.74 12.36 -12.70
CA LEU A 187 11.56 12.21 -11.84
C LEU A 187 10.87 10.87 -12.10
N ALA A 188 10.59 10.60 -13.38
CA ALA A 188 9.92 9.36 -13.77
C ALA A 188 10.73 8.10 -13.41
N LEU A 189 12.06 8.12 -13.61
CA LEU A 189 12.93 7.01 -13.23
C LEU A 189 13.00 6.84 -11.70
N ALA A 190 13.14 7.93 -10.95
CA ALA A 190 13.19 7.88 -9.50
C ALA A 190 11.87 7.35 -8.90
N GLU A 191 10.73 7.80 -9.41
CA GLU A 191 9.41 7.31 -9.00
C GLU A 191 9.22 5.82 -9.37
N PHE A 192 9.63 5.41 -10.55
CA PHE A 192 9.59 4.01 -10.96
C PHE A 192 10.42 3.10 -10.03
N LEU A 193 11.62 3.53 -9.67
CA LEU A 193 12.49 2.80 -8.75
C LEU A 193 11.91 2.79 -7.33
N LEU A 194 11.32 3.90 -6.89
CA LEU A 194 10.62 4.01 -5.61
C LEU A 194 9.43 3.03 -5.53
N GLU A 195 8.59 2.98 -6.57
CA GLU A 195 7.49 2.01 -6.67
C GLU A 195 7.98 0.56 -6.71
N SER A 196 9.17 0.34 -7.27
CA SER A 196 9.83 -0.96 -7.34
C SER A 196 10.56 -1.35 -6.05
N LEU A 197 10.46 -0.53 -4.98
CA LEU A 197 11.13 -0.70 -3.69
C LEU A 197 12.67 -0.70 -3.77
N ARG A 198 13.24 -0.21 -4.87
CA ARG A 198 14.70 -0.09 -5.10
C ARG A 198 15.21 1.25 -4.58
N TYR A 199 15.04 1.49 -3.29
CA TYR A 199 15.23 2.81 -2.68
C TYR A 199 16.64 3.36 -2.78
N VAL A 200 17.68 2.52 -2.69
CA VAL A 200 19.09 2.96 -2.78
C VAL A 200 19.43 3.45 -4.18
N GLU A 201 18.97 2.73 -5.21
CA GLU A 201 19.13 3.16 -6.59
C GLU A 201 18.31 4.42 -6.87
N ALA A 202 17.07 4.48 -6.36
CA ALA A 202 16.23 5.66 -6.46
C ALA A 202 16.91 6.89 -5.85
N GLU A 203 17.54 6.74 -4.68
CA GLU A 203 18.29 7.84 -4.03
C GLU A 203 19.49 8.30 -4.87
N THR A 204 20.21 7.34 -5.45
CA THR A 204 21.34 7.66 -6.33
C THR A 204 20.90 8.49 -7.54
N VAL A 205 19.82 8.06 -8.20
CA VAL A 205 19.21 8.76 -9.34
C VAL A 205 18.70 10.14 -8.94
N ALA A 206 17.91 10.22 -7.85
CA ALA A 206 17.32 11.49 -7.40
C ALA A 206 18.39 12.48 -6.91
N THR A 207 19.48 12.00 -6.27
CA THR A 207 20.60 12.86 -5.86
C THR A 207 21.33 13.42 -7.07
N ALA A 208 21.58 12.61 -8.10
CA ALA A 208 22.17 13.08 -9.36
C ALA A 208 21.24 14.11 -10.03
N ALA A 209 19.93 13.83 -10.04
CA ALA A 209 18.92 14.71 -10.61
C ALA A 209 18.88 16.09 -9.93
N VAL A 210 18.90 16.15 -8.60
CA VAL A 210 18.92 17.42 -7.85
C VAL A 210 20.19 18.23 -8.12
N ARG A 211 21.32 17.56 -8.38
CA ARG A 211 22.56 18.24 -8.81
C ARG A 211 22.45 18.82 -10.22
N SER A 212 21.82 18.09 -11.15
CA SER A 212 21.66 18.52 -12.54
C SER A 212 20.57 19.58 -12.69
N CYS A 213 19.52 19.52 -11.87
CA CYS A 213 18.35 20.40 -11.92
C CYS A 213 18.06 20.98 -10.52
N PRO A 214 18.92 21.86 -9.98
CA PRO A 214 18.86 22.31 -8.58
C PRO A 214 17.64 23.15 -8.23
N THR A 215 16.91 23.66 -9.21
CA THR A 215 15.70 24.47 -9.02
C THR A 215 14.41 23.65 -9.02
N SER A 216 14.47 22.35 -9.37
CA SER A 216 13.25 21.53 -9.40
C SER A 216 12.78 21.20 -7.99
N VAL A 217 11.56 21.64 -7.69
CA VAL A 217 10.83 21.36 -6.45
C VAL A 217 10.45 19.89 -6.39
N GLU A 218 10.01 19.31 -7.50
CA GLU A 218 9.52 17.95 -7.64
C GLU A 218 10.63 16.93 -7.35
N LEU A 219 11.83 17.16 -7.89
CA LEU A 219 12.98 16.27 -7.67
C LEU A 219 13.44 16.28 -6.21
N ARG A 220 13.43 17.46 -5.55
CA ARG A 220 13.73 17.52 -4.11
C ARG A 220 12.67 16.81 -3.28
N LEU A 221 11.39 16.96 -3.64
CA LEU A 221 10.30 16.28 -2.94
C LEU A 221 10.43 14.75 -3.05
N VAL A 222 10.73 14.24 -4.25
CA VAL A 222 10.96 12.81 -4.47
C VAL A 222 12.20 12.32 -3.73
N LEU A 223 13.31 13.09 -3.75
CA LEU A 223 14.51 12.74 -2.98
C LEU A 223 14.20 12.61 -1.49
N ALA A 224 13.48 13.58 -0.92
CA ALA A 224 13.09 13.53 0.49
C ALA A 224 12.20 12.31 0.80
N ARG A 225 11.25 11.99 -0.07
CA ARG A 225 10.41 10.77 0.05
C ARG A 225 11.24 9.50 0.01
N ILE A 226 12.24 9.42 -0.87
CA ILE A 226 13.15 8.27 -0.94
C ILE A 226 13.99 8.16 0.33
N GLN A 227 14.57 9.28 0.80
CA GLN A 227 15.33 9.32 2.06
C GLN A 227 14.48 8.91 3.26
N PHE A 228 13.23 9.34 3.28
CA PHE A 228 12.25 8.90 4.30
C PHE A 228 12.03 7.38 4.25
N GLN A 229 11.85 6.79 3.06
CA GLN A 229 11.71 5.34 2.92
C GLN A 229 12.96 4.58 3.35
N LEU A 230 14.13 5.18 3.16
CA LEU A 230 15.40 4.68 3.68
C LEU A 230 15.60 4.92 5.18
N LEU A 231 14.63 5.53 5.88
CA LEU A 231 14.71 5.96 7.28
C LEU A 231 15.88 6.92 7.57
N ARG A 232 16.36 7.63 6.56
CA ARG A 232 17.38 8.70 6.70
C ARG A 232 16.68 10.00 7.05
N LEU A 233 16.02 10.01 8.24
CA LEU A 233 15.10 11.07 8.62
C LEU A 233 15.73 12.46 8.68
N GLU A 234 16.97 12.57 9.17
CA GLU A 234 17.70 13.84 9.18
C GLU A 234 18.02 14.37 7.77
N ALA A 235 18.42 13.49 6.86
CA ALA A 235 18.68 13.87 5.47
C ALA A 235 17.38 14.30 4.78
N ALA A 236 16.30 13.56 5.00
CA ALA A 236 14.98 13.90 4.49
C ALA A 236 14.48 15.24 5.01
N ALA A 237 14.64 15.52 6.32
CA ALA A 237 14.29 16.80 6.92
C ALA A 237 15.07 17.96 6.28
N LYS A 238 16.39 17.85 6.18
CA LYS A 238 17.23 18.88 5.53
C LYS A 238 16.83 19.12 4.07
N THR A 239 16.49 18.06 3.35
CA THR A 239 16.05 18.17 1.95
C THR A 239 14.72 18.90 1.84
N ILE A 240 13.74 18.60 2.73
CA ILE A 240 12.45 19.30 2.76
C ILE A 240 12.58 20.73 3.25
N GLU A 241 13.37 20.99 4.28
CA GLU A 241 13.62 22.35 4.78
C GLU A 241 14.23 23.25 3.69
N ALA A 242 15.20 22.73 2.93
CA ALA A 242 15.77 23.44 1.78
C ALA A 242 14.72 23.64 0.65
N LEU A 243 13.77 22.74 0.49
CA LEU A 243 12.66 22.91 -0.45
C LEU A 243 11.69 23.97 0.06
N LEU A 244 11.26 23.91 1.32
CA LEU A 244 10.33 24.87 1.91
C LEU A 244 10.90 26.29 1.99
N ALA A 245 12.23 26.46 2.06
CA ALA A 245 12.88 27.76 1.98
C ALA A 245 12.67 28.46 0.63
N VAL A 246 12.52 27.69 -0.46
CA VAL A 246 12.30 28.23 -1.82
C VAL A 246 10.84 28.12 -2.28
N ALA A 247 10.07 27.22 -1.71
CA ALA A 247 8.67 26.97 -2.06
C ALA A 247 7.80 26.78 -0.79
N PRO A 248 7.63 27.81 0.06
CA PRO A 248 6.90 27.70 1.33
C PRO A 248 5.41 27.42 1.17
N GLU A 249 4.85 27.64 -0.02
CA GLU A 249 3.44 27.39 -0.34
C GLU A 249 3.20 25.98 -0.91
N ASN A 250 4.21 25.10 -0.92
CA ASN A 250 4.04 23.73 -1.41
C ASN A 250 3.41 22.84 -0.35
N GLY A 251 2.11 22.54 -0.49
CA GLY A 251 1.36 21.73 0.47
C GLY A 251 1.90 20.29 0.60
N TRP A 252 2.35 19.67 -0.50
CA TRP A 252 2.95 18.34 -0.44
C TRP A 252 4.28 18.32 0.31
N ALA A 253 5.09 19.38 0.20
CA ALA A 253 6.32 19.48 0.98
C ALA A 253 6.03 19.56 2.48
N TRP A 254 5.02 20.34 2.89
CA TRP A 254 4.58 20.38 4.27
C TRP A 254 4.04 19.04 4.77
N PHE A 255 3.30 18.32 3.91
CA PHE A 255 2.80 16.99 4.25
C PHE A 255 3.94 15.97 4.46
N GLU A 256 4.92 15.93 3.56
CA GLU A 256 6.09 15.05 3.72
C GLU A 256 6.94 15.49 4.93
N TYR A 257 7.06 16.79 5.21
CA TYR A 257 7.73 17.27 6.40
C TYR A 257 7.03 16.80 7.68
N GLY A 258 5.71 16.89 7.72
CA GLY A 258 4.91 16.36 8.83
C GLY A 258 5.15 14.85 9.04
N LYS A 259 5.23 14.06 7.97
CA LYS A 259 5.56 12.62 8.06
C LYS A 259 6.96 12.38 8.64
N ILE A 260 7.95 13.19 8.24
CA ILE A 260 9.33 13.09 8.73
C ILE A 260 9.38 13.45 10.21
N LEU A 261 8.78 14.58 10.61
CA LEU A 261 8.69 15.00 12.00
C LEU A 261 8.01 13.93 12.86
N TRP A 262 6.89 13.40 12.37
CA TRP A 262 6.19 12.33 13.07
C TRP A 262 7.08 11.11 13.30
N ASN A 263 7.82 10.66 12.30
CA ASN A 263 8.74 9.52 12.44
C ASN A 263 9.99 9.83 13.25
N SER A 264 10.32 11.11 13.41
CA SER A 264 11.41 11.60 14.28
C SER A 264 10.97 11.86 15.72
N PHE A 265 9.70 11.54 16.04
CA PHE A 265 9.07 11.86 17.33
C PHE A 265 9.11 13.35 17.67
N ASP A 266 8.96 14.21 16.65
CA ASP A 266 8.74 15.65 16.79
C ASP A 266 7.26 15.99 16.52
N ARG A 267 6.80 17.14 17.04
CA ARG A 267 5.43 17.58 16.80
C ARG A 267 5.21 17.87 15.31
N ALA A 268 4.23 17.18 14.74
CA ALA A 268 3.95 17.21 13.31
C ALA A 268 2.66 17.96 12.96
N ASP A 269 1.79 18.25 13.94
CA ASP A 269 0.44 18.77 13.73
C ASP A 269 0.43 20.04 12.88
N SER A 270 1.27 21.04 13.24
CA SER A 270 1.36 22.31 12.50
C SER A 270 1.81 22.14 11.05
N ALA A 271 2.62 21.12 10.75
CA ALA A 271 3.02 20.82 9.39
C ALA A 271 1.87 20.22 8.59
N PHE A 272 1.09 19.32 9.18
CA PHE A 272 -0.10 18.75 8.55
C PHE A 272 -1.22 19.79 8.40
N GLU A 273 -1.44 20.66 9.38
CA GLU A 273 -2.37 21.78 9.26
C GLU A 273 -1.98 22.70 8.10
N ARG A 274 -0.70 23.08 8.02
CA ARG A 274 -0.20 23.92 6.93
C ARG A 274 -0.37 23.24 5.57
N ALA A 275 -0.10 21.93 5.48
CA ALA A 275 -0.36 21.14 4.28
C ALA A 275 -1.84 21.18 3.88
N GLY A 276 -2.74 21.02 4.84
CA GLY A 276 -4.18 21.10 4.62
C GLY A 276 -4.65 22.48 4.16
N ASP A 277 -4.13 23.55 4.75
CA ASP A 277 -4.47 24.93 4.36
C ASP A 277 -4.01 25.24 2.93
N LEU A 278 -2.84 24.75 2.55
CA LEU A 278 -2.24 24.93 1.23
C LEU A 278 -2.75 23.96 0.16
N SER A 279 -3.61 23.03 0.51
CA SER A 279 -4.09 21.99 -0.44
C SER A 279 -4.89 22.52 -1.62
N GLY A 280 -5.47 23.74 -1.52
CA GLY A 280 -6.33 24.27 -2.58
C GLY A 280 -7.46 23.29 -2.94
N ASN A 281 -7.47 22.83 -4.19
CA ASN A 281 -8.39 21.80 -4.72
C ASN A 281 -7.73 20.42 -4.85
N ASP A 282 -6.57 20.19 -4.24
CA ASP A 282 -5.92 18.87 -4.28
C ASP A 282 -6.63 17.90 -3.33
N GLY A 283 -7.53 17.09 -3.89
CA GLY A 283 -8.29 16.10 -3.12
C GLY A 283 -7.42 14.99 -2.54
N ALA A 284 -6.30 14.65 -3.17
CA ALA A 284 -5.39 13.62 -2.67
C ALA A 284 -4.64 14.12 -1.42
N LEU A 285 -4.18 15.36 -1.44
CA LEU A 285 -3.53 15.99 -0.29
C LEU A 285 -4.53 16.15 0.87
N LEU A 286 -5.74 16.63 0.61
CA LEU A 286 -6.80 16.74 1.63
C LEU A 286 -7.13 15.40 2.26
N ALA A 287 -7.29 14.35 1.45
CA ALA A 287 -7.54 13.00 1.95
C ALA A 287 -6.38 12.49 2.82
N GLY A 288 -5.13 12.72 2.39
CA GLY A 288 -3.94 12.35 3.13
C GLY A 288 -3.84 13.04 4.50
N VAL A 289 -4.09 14.34 4.52
CA VAL A 289 -4.10 15.15 5.78
C VAL A 289 -5.22 14.67 6.71
N ALA A 290 -6.44 14.51 6.20
CA ALA A 290 -7.57 14.02 6.99
C ALA A 290 -7.31 12.62 7.58
N GLN A 291 -6.76 11.71 6.77
CA GLN A 291 -6.40 10.38 7.22
C GLN A 291 -5.30 10.40 8.29
N ARG A 292 -4.37 11.36 8.20
CA ARG A 292 -3.32 11.52 9.20
C ARG A 292 -3.89 11.91 10.55
N PHE A 293 -4.75 12.92 10.60
CA PHE A 293 -5.42 13.33 11.85
C PHE A 293 -6.33 12.22 12.38
N LEU A 294 -7.05 11.50 11.51
CA LEU A 294 -7.82 10.33 11.94
C LEU A 294 -6.94 9.26 12.60
N TYR A 295 -5.75 9.00 12.03
CA TYR A 295 -4.81 8.04 12.59
C TYR A 295 -4.32 8.46 13.98
N ASP A 296 -4.09 9.76 14.19
CA ASP A 296 -3.68 10.33 15.47
C ASP A 296 -4.86 10.50 16.47
N LEU A 297 -6.06 10.03 16.11
CA LEU A 297 -7.30 10.13 16.88
C LEU A 297 -7.76 11.60 17.10
N ASP A 298 -7.24 12.53 16.32
CA ASP A 298 -7.72 13.91 16.26
C ASP A 298 -8.92 13.98 15.29
N TYR A 299 -10.06 13.56 15.83
CA TYR A 299 -11.29 13.43 15.03
C TYR A 299 -11.86 14.78 14.58
N GLU A 300 -11.59 15.86 15.30
CA GLU A 300 -12.08 17.21 14.96
C GLU A 300 -11.36 17.73 13.69
N ASN A 301 -10.02 17.71 13.68
CA ASN A 301 -9.26 18.09 12.51
C ASN A 301 -9.49 17.14 11.34
N ALA A 302 -9.55 15.83 11.60
CA ALA A 302 -9.88 14.86 10.56
C ALA A 302 -11.24 15.16 9.90
N ALA A 303 -12.29 15.43 10.69
CA ALA A 303 -13.62 15.78 10.21
C ALA A 303 -13.60 17.05 9.36
N LYS A 304 -12.91 18.10 9.81
CA LYS A 304 -12.74 19.38 9.09
C LYS A 304 -12.19 19.15 7.68
N TYR A 305 -11.14 18.34 7.52
CA TYR A 305 -10.52 18.12 6.21
C TYR A 305 -11.31 17.14 5.34
N TYR A 306 -11.98 16.12 5.90
CA TYR A 306 -12.92 15.28 5.14
C TYR A 306 -14.12 16.07 4.64
N GLU A 307 -14.69 16.95 5.47
CA GLU A 307 -15.80 17.81 5.08
C GLU A 307 -15.40 18.75 3.92
N ARG A 308 -14.22 19.37 4.02
CA ARG A 308 -13.66 20.19 2.95
C ARG A 308 -13.44 19.38 1.66
N LEU A 309 -12.89 18.16 1.77
CA LEU A 309 -12.71 17.25 0.64
C LEU A 309 -14.03 16.95 -0.07
N LEU A 310 -15.06 16.58 0.68
CA LEU A 310 -16.37 16.20 0.11
C LEU A 310 -17.16 17.40 -0.46
N ASN A 311 -16.86 18.61 0.02
CA ASN A 311 -17.45 19.84 -0.52
C ASN A 311 -16.77 20.25 -1.83
N LEU A 312 -15.45 20.16 -1.93
CA LEU A 312 -14.70 20.48 -3.14
C LEU A 312 -14.82 19.38 -4.22
N HIS A 313 -14.94 18.14 -3.81
CA HIS A 313 -15.02 16.96 -4.67
C HIS A 313 -16.27 16.13 -4.35
N PRO A 314 -17.47 16.58 -4.76
CA PRO A 314 -18.73 15.87 -4.43
C PRO A 314 -18.79 14.42 -4.92
N ASN A 315 -18.05 14.08 -5.99
CA ASN A 315 -17.91 12.72 -6.51
C ASN A 315 -17.20 11.77 -5.51
N MET A 316 -16.41 12.31 -4.57
CA MET A 316 -15.80 11.50 -3.51
C MET A 316 -16.83 10.95 -2.50
N ARG A 317 -18.08 11.42 -2.53
CA ARG A 317 -19.18 10.82 -1.77
C ARG A 317 -19.52 9.40 -2.24
N ASP A 318 -19.12 9.02 -3.46
CA ASP A 318 -19.22 7.66 -3.96
C ASP A 318 -18.07 6.76 -3.50
N ASN A 319 -16.99 7.35 -2.94
CA ASN A 319 -15.90 6.61 -2.33
C ASN A 319 -16.29 6.19 -0.90
N PHE A 320 -16.80 4.99 -0.78
CA PHE A 320 -17.32 4.45 0.49
C PHE A 320 -16.23 4.29 1.57
N VAL A 321 -14.94 4.19 1.20
CA VAL A 321 -13.83 4.16 2.17
C VAL A 321 -13.62 5.53 2.81
N ILE A 322 -13.59 6.60 2.02
CA ILE A 322 -13.53 7.99 2.52
C ILE A 322 -14.74 8.29 3.40
N CYS A 323 -15.94 7.91 2.93
CA CYS A 323 -17.16 8.11 3.70
C CYS A 323 -17.15 7.35 5.04
N ARG A 324 -16.59 6.14 5.07
CA ARG A 324 -16.41 5.36 6.30
C ARG A 324 -15.50 6.07 7.30
N TYR A 325 -14.38 6.58 6.84
CA TYR A 325 -13.44 7.32 7.69
C TYR A 325 -14.07 8.61 8.23
N TYR A 326 -14.75 9.36 7.37
CA TYR A 326 -15.45 10.57 7.80
C TYR A 326 -16.57 10.28 8.80
N ALA A 327 -17.35 9.20 8.58
CA ALA A 327 -18.37 8.76 9.52
C ALA A 327 -17.78 8.37 10.89
N THR A 328 -16.56 7.80 10.93
CA THR A 328 -15.84 7.58 12.19
C THR A 328 -15.60 8.90 12.92
N CYS A 329 -15.08 9.90 12.21
CA CYS A 329 -14.82 11.22 12.78
C CYS A 329 -16.11 11.87 13.30
N LEU A 330 -17.20 11.83 12.53
CA LEU A 330 -18.50 12.36 12.92
C LEU A 330 -19.05 11.71 14.20
N LYS A 331 -18.91 10.38 14.31
CA LYS A 331 -19.33 9.64 15.50
C LYS A 331 -18.55 10.06 16.74
N GLU A 332 -17.24 10.13 16.62
CA GLU A 332 -16.35 10.47 17.75
C GLU A 332 -16.46 11.96 18.16
N THR A 333 -16.91 12.83 17.24
CA THR A 333 -17.22 14.24 17.52
C THR A 333 -18.69 14.49 17.89
N ALA A 334 -19.42 13.47 18.31
CA ALA A 334 -20.82 13.51 18.71
C ALA A 334 -21.82 13.96 17.64
N ARG A 335 -21.42 14.02 16.35
CA ARG A 335 -22.30 14.29 15.18
C ARG A 335 -22.98 12.99 14.72
N THR A 336 -23.66 12.29 15.63
CA THR A 336 -24.13 10.90 15.46
C THR A 336 -25.11 10.73 14.29
N GLN A 337 -26.05 11.66 14.11
CA GLN A 337 -27.02 11.56 13.01
C GLN A 337 -26.35 11.67 11.65
N GLU A 338 -25.44 12.61 11.49
CA GLU A 338 -24.66 12.77 10.25
C GLU A 338 -23.80 11.54 9.95
N ALA A 339 -23.22 10.93 11.00
CA ALA A 339 -22.50 9.66 10.85
C ALA A 339 -23.40 8.53 10.33
N VAL A 340 -24.60 8.38 10.86
CA VAL A 340 -25.57 7.39 10.41
C VAL A 340 -25.98 7.61 8.95
N ASP A 341 -26.24 8.86 8.57
CA ASP A 341 -26.60 9.22 7.20
C ASP A 341 -25.44 8.93 6.23
N MET A 342 -24.21 9.27 6.63
CA MET A 342 -23.00 9.00 5.84
C MET A 342 -22.77 7.49 5.66
N ILE A 343 -22.89 6.69 6.72
CA ILE A 343 -22.74 5.22 6.65
C ILE A 343 -23.81 4.64 5.72
N SER A 344 -25.06 5.12 5.82
CA SER A 344 -26.16 4.65 4.99
C SER A 344 -25.93 4.93 3.50
N ALA A 345 -25.43 6.13 3.18
CA ALA A 345 -25.05 6.50 1.81
C ALA A 345 -23.86 5.65 1.31
N ALA A 346 -22.84 5.48 2.14
CA ALA A 346 -21.66 4.67 1.81
C ALA A 346 -22.02 3.20 1.56
N LEU A 347 -22.92 2.62 2.36
CA LEU A 347 -23.43 1.25 2.17
C LEU A 347 -24.17 1.11 0.83
N LYS A 348 -24.95 2.12 0.45
CA LYS A 348 -25.64 2.12 -0.86
C LYS A 348 -24.66 2.11 -2.01
N SER A 349 -23.65 2.98 -1.99
CA SER A 349 -22.59 3.06 -3.01
C SER A 349 -21.77 1.77 -3.05
N CYS A 350 -21.39 1.22 -1.88
CA CYS A 350 -20.64 -0.03 -1.75
C CYS A 350 -21.42 -1.21 -2.37
N ARG A 351 -22.70 -1.36 -2.06
CA ARG A 351 -23.57 -2.41 -2.63
C ARG A 351 -23.77 -2.26 -4.14
N LEU A 352 -23.83 -1.03 -4.65
CA LEU A 352 -23.89 -0.79 -6.09
C LEU A 352 -22.59 -1.20 -6.78
N ALA A 353 -21.43 -0.88 -6.19
CA ALA A 353 -20.13 -1.30 -6.68
C ALA A 353 -19.96 -2.82 -6.66
N ALA A 354 -20.46 -3.50 -5.61
CA ALA A 354 -20.42 -4.96 -5.49
C ALA A 354 -21.16 -5.68 -6.64
N LYS A 355 -22.25 -5.11 -7.16
CA LYS A 355 -22.98 -5.68 -8.29
C LYS A 355 -22.19 -5.70 -9.60
N ARG A 356 -21.16 -4.87 -9.73
CA ARG A 356 -20.33 -4.69 -10.94
C ARG A 356 -18.96 -5.34 -10.81
N ALA A 357 -18.55 -5.67 -9.58
CA ALA A 357 -17.25 -6.23 -9.28
C ALA A 357 -17.26 -7.76 -9.37
N GLN A 358 -16.10 -8.34 -9.64
CA GLN A 358 -15.85 -9.78 -9.66
C GLN A 358 -14.50 -10.09 -9.01
N GLY A 359 -14.29 -11.34 -8.61
CA GLY A 359 -13.02 -11.82 -8.06
C GLY A 359 -12.56 -10.99 -6.86
N GLU A 360 -11.26 -10.67 -6.83
CA GLU A 360 -10.62 -9.93 -5.73
C GLU A 360 -11.26 -8.57 -5.46
N GLY A 361 -11.68 -7.87 -6.53
CA GLY A 361 -12.38 -6.58 -6.37
C GLY A 361 -13.69 -6.73 -5.60
N LEU A 362 -14.44 -7.80 -5.84
CA LEU A 362 -15.66 -8.09 -5.10
C LEU A 362 -15.35 -8.43 -3.63
N GLU A 363 -14.29 -9.20 -3.36
CA GLU A 363 -13.85 -9.50 -1.99
C GLU A 363 -13.55 -8.23 -1.21
N LEU A 364 -12.77 -7.31 -1.78
CA LEU A 364 -12.43 -6.03 -1.16
C LEU A 364 -13.67 -5.18 -0.86
N ILE A 365 -14.60 -5.10 -1.80
CA ILE A 365 -15.85 -4.35 -1.62
C ILE A 365 -16.71 -5.00 -0.54
N LYS A 366 -16.83 -6.32 -0.51
CA LYS A 366 -17.57 -7.05 0.53
C LYS A 366 -16.97 -6.87 1.92
N ARG A 367 -15.66 -6.82 2.02
CA ARG A 367 -14.98 -6.47 3.25
C ARG A 367 -15.34 -5.06 3.73
N GLU A 368 -15.32 -4.07 2.83
CA GLU A 368 -15.70 -2.70 3.18
C GLU A 368 -17.20 -2.61 3.54
N GLU A 369 -18.07 -3.38 2.88
CA GLU A 369 -19.49 -3.53 3.29
C GLU A 369 -19.59 -4.02 4.74
N ALA A 370 -18.81 -5.05 5.08
CA ALA A 370 -18.80 -5.59 6.44
C ALA A 370 -18.30 -4.57 7.49
N LEU A 371 -17.28 -3.79 7.17
CA LEU A 371 -16.77 -2.72 8.04
C LEU A 371 -17.81 -1.62 8.26
N LEU A 372 -18.50 -1.18 7.20
CA LEU A 372 -19.58 -0.20 7.29
C LEU A 372 -20.76 -0.73 8.12
N LEU A 373 -21.14 -1.99 7.93
CA LEU A 373 -22.21 -2.63 8.71
C LEU A 373 -21.84 -2.76 10.20
N SER A 374 -20.60 -3.12 10.49
CA SER A 374 -20.08 -3.17 11.86
C SER A 374 -20.12 -1.78 12.51
N GLN A 375 -19.75 -0.73 11.78
CA GLN A 375 -19.79 0.65 12.26
C GLN A 375 -21.24 1.13 12.50
N ALA A 376 -22.20 0.62 11.70
CA ALA A 376 -23.63 0.85 11.89
C ALA A 376 -24.26 0.05 13.05
N GLY A 377 -23.49 -0.80 13.74
CA GLY A 377 -23.99 -1.70 14.78
C GLY A 377 -24.75 -2.93 14.24
N ARG A 378 -24.74 -3.16 12.92
CA ARG A 378 -25.43 -4.28 12.24
C ARG A 378 -24.51 -5.50 12.15
N LEU A 379 -24.16 -6.06 13.32
CA LEU A 379 -23.09 -7.07 13.44
C LEU A 379 -23.40 -8.37 12.70
N ASP A 380 -24.64 -8.86 12.74
CA ASP A 380 -25.05 -10.11 12.06
C ASP A 380 -24.93 -9.98 10.53
N GLU A 381 -25.31 -8.80 9.99
CA GLU A 381 -25.17 -8.53 8.57
C GLU A 381 -23.69 -8.35 8.17
N SER A 382 -22.89 -7.74 9.04
CA SER A 382 -21.44 -7.64 8.85
C SER A 382 -20.81 -9.02 8.74
N PHE A 383 -21.15 -9.91 9.65
CA PHE A 383 -20.69 -11.31 9.64
C PHE A 383 -21.14 -12.05 8.38
N SER A 384 -22.41 -11.88 7.98
CA SER A 384 -22.96 -12.48 6.75
C SER A 384 -22.26 -11.95 5.49
N ALA A 385 -21.92 -10.64 5.44
CA ALA A 385 -21.18 -10.06 4.34
C ALA A 385 -19.77 -10.67 4.24
N LEU A 386 -19.07 -10.87 5.36
CA LEU A 386 -17.79 -11.56 5.40
C LEU A 386 -17.92 -13.02 4.95
N GLN A 387 -18.92 -13.76 5.42
CA GLN A 387 -19.13 -15.15 5.00
C GLN A 387 -19.38 -15.26 3.48
N SER A 388 -20.07 -14.30 2.87
CA SER A 388 -20.36 -14.31 1.43
C SER A 388 -19.10 -14.26 0.56
N ILE A 389 -17.94 -13.87 1.10
CA ILE A 389 -16.67 -13.87 0.39
C ILE A 389 -16.18 -15.30 0.10
N ARG A 390 -16.59 -16.29 0.90
CA ARG A 390 -16.23 -17.71 0.66
C ARG A 390 -16.69 -18.22 -0.69
N ASP A 391 -17.80 -17.70 -1.19
CA ASP A 391 -18.41 -18.14 -2.44
C ASP A 391 -17.79 -17.48 -3.67
N VAL A 392 -16.90 -16.51 -3.46
CA VAL A 392 -16.17 -15.86 -4.53
C VAL A 392 -14.96 -16.74 -4.88
N ALA A 393 -14.89 -17.19 -6.15
CA ALA A 393 -13.73 -17.94 -6.62
C ALA A 393 -12.46 -17.16 -6.35
N ALA A 394 -11.57 -17.71 -5.51
CA ALA A 394 -10.36 -17.05 -5.10
C ALA A 394 -9.44 -16.82 -6.31
N PRO A 395 -9.15 -15.58 -6.70
CA PRO A 395 -8.10 -15.32 -7.68
C PRO A 395 -6.75 -15.69 -7.08
N THR A 396 -5.80 -16.04 -7.93
CA THR A 396 -4.42 -16.24 -7.52
C THR A 396 -3.93 -14.97 -6.79
N PRO A 397 -3.29 -15.09 -5.62
CA PRO A 397 -2.89 -13.93 -4.84
C PRO A 397 -2.09 -12.91 -5.66
N ARG A 398 -2.47 -11.66 -5.55
CA ARG A 398 -1.93 -10.55 -6.35
C ARG A 398 -0.41 -10.37 -6.23
N TYR A 399 0.14 -10.82 -5.09
CA TYR A 399 1.54 -10.63 -4.71
C TYR A 399 2.31 -11.92 -4.54
N ASP A 400 1.71 -13.06 -4.94
CA ASP A 400 2.53 -14.23 -5.19
C ASP A 400 3.48 -13.86 -6.33
N ARG A 401 4.61 -13.31 -5.96
CA ARG A 401 5.77 -13.30 -6.83
C ARG A 401 6.13 -14.78 -7.00
N ALA A 402 5.38 -15.45 -7.90
CA ALA A 402 5.45 -16.88 -8.16
C ALA A 402 6.88 -17.35 -8.45
N GLU A 403 7.76 -16.40 -8.75
CA GLU A 403 9.18 -16.63 -9.00
C GLU A 403 9.92 -17.13 -7.75
N TYR A 404 9.49 -16.75 -6.52
CA TYR A 404 10.19 -17.13 -5.30
C TYR A 404 9.29 -17.41 -4.08
N LEU A 405 7.96 -17.50 -4.29
CA LEU A 405 7.01 -17.87 -3.24
C LEU A 405 6.18 -19.15 -3.53
N PRO A 406 6.65 -20.15 -4.31
CA PRO A 406 5.83 -21.30 -4.67
C PRO A 406 5.47 -22.20 -3.48
N ARG A 407 6.03 -21.96 -2.27
CA ARG A 407 5.96 -22.85 -1.12
C ARG A 407 5.22 -22.29 0.09
N THR A 408 4.30 -21.35 -0.12
CA THR A 408 3.47 -20.79 0.97
C THR A 408 2.76 -21.85 1.81
N PRO A 409 2.16 -22.93 1.24
CA PRO A 409 1.56 -24.00 2.03
C PRO A 409 2.56 -24.74 2.92
N GLU A 410 3.77 -25.05 2.41
CA GLU A 410 4.83 -25.72 3.18
C GLU A 410 5.32 -24.85 4.35
N ARG A 411 5.38 -23.54 4.14
CA ARG A 411 5.79 -22.57 5.16
C ARG A 411 4.73 -22.38 6.23
N LEU A 412 3.45 -22.35 5.85
CA LEU A 412 2.34 -22.39 6.80
C LEU A 412 2.31 -23.71 7.59
N GLN A 413 2.62 -24.85 6.95
CA GLN A 413 2.80 -26.11 7.64
C GLN A 413 3.92 -26.03 8.67
N ARG A 414 5.05 -25.39 8.33
CA ARG A 414 6.14 -25.19 9.27
C ARG A 414 5.75 -24.29 10.43
N LEU A 415 4.99 -23.24 10.20
CA LEU A 415 4.41 -22.43 11.27
C LEU A 415 3.53 -23.29 12.19
N ALA A 416 2.71 -24.16 11.61
CA ALA A 416 1.88 -25.09 12.36
C ALA A 416 2.72 -26.10 13.16
N GLU A 417 3.80 -26.66 12.62
CA GLU A 417 4.72 -27.55 13.35
C GLU A 417 5.32 -26.90 14.61
N ILE A 418 5.54 -25.57 14.57
CA ILE A 418 6.05 -24.81 15.71
C ILE A 418 4.94 -24.52 16.73
N VAL A 419 3.73 -24.20 16.26
CA VAL A 419 2.68 -23.52 17.04
C VAL A 419 1.50 -24.43 17.40
N ASP A 420 1.13 -25.40 16.52
CA ASP A 420 -0.13 -26.15 16.67
C ASP A 420 -0.27 -26.82 18.03
N SER A 421 -1.42 -26.56 18.65
CA SER A 421 -1.80 -27.12 19.96
C SER A 421 -0.83 -26.79 21.11
N ARG A 422 0.11 -25.84 20.93
CA ARG A 422 1.05 -25.38 21.95
C ARG A 422 0.59 -24.06 22.58
N ASP A 423 1.10 -23.77 23.76
CA ASP A 423 1.09 -22.42 24.30
C ASP A 423 2.15 -21.59 23.57
N VAL A 424 1.83 -20.36 23.22
CA VAL A 424 2.73 -19.45 22.51
C VAL A 424 2.99 -18.22 23.37
N PHE A 425 4.25 -17.93 23.59
CA PHE A 425 4.70 -16.69 24.22
C PHE A 425 5.08 -15.70 23.15
N VAL A 426 4.37 -14.59 23.10
CA VAL A 426 4.69 -13.46 22.25
C VAL A 426 5.45 -12.46 23.10
N LEU A 427 6.75 -12.37 22.86
CA LEU A 427 7.66 -11.56 23.63
C LEU A 427 7.93 -10.23 22.87
N LEU A 428 7.40 -9.16 23.42
CA LEU A 428 7.55 -7.81 22.90
C LEU A 428 8.52 -7.01 23.77
N GLN A 429 8.93 -5.84 23.30
CA GLN A 429 10.02 -5.11 23.93
C GLN A 429 9.57 -4.00 24.88
N GLY A 430 8.28 -3.91 25.20
CA GLY A 430 7.78 -2.92 26.13
C GLY A 430 8.36 -3.04 27.55
N PRO A 431 8.29 -1.98 28.37
CA PRO A 431 8.94 -1.93 29.68
C PRO A 431 8.56 -3.07 30.64
N SER A 432 7.31 -3.56 30.61
CA SER A 432 6.85 -4.64 31.46
C SER A 432 7.55 -5.98 31.20
N PHE A 433 8.22 -6.13 30.05
CA PHE A 433 9.02 -7.32 29.77
C PHE A 433 10.14 -7.54 30.79
N ALA A 434 10.70 -6.47 31.38
CA ALA A 434 11.72 -6.55 32.43
C ALA A 434 11.24 -7.38 33.63
N THR A 435 9.98 -7.21 34.05
CA THR A 435 9.38 -7.98 35.14
C THR A 435 9.27 -9.48 34.79
N PHE A 436 8.90 -9.80 33.55
CA PHE A 436 8.90 -11.18 33.07
C PHE A 436 10.32 -11.75 33.00
N ALA A 437 11.28 -10.99 32.44
CA ALA A 437 12.67 -11.39 32.31
C ALA A 437 13.32 -11.74 33.67
N ALA A 438 13.00 -10.99 34.73
CA ALA A 438 13.45 -11.25 36.09
C ALA A 438 12.94 -12.61 36.64
N ARG A 439 11.74 -13.02 36.21
CA ARG A 439 11.08 -14.26 36.64
C ARG A 439 11.09 -15.37 35.59
N LEU A 440 11.85 -15.19 34.53
CA LEU A 440 11.86 -16.10 33.37
C LEU A 440 12.24 -17.57 33.77
N HIS A 441 13.07 -17.74 34.79
CA HIS A 441 13.46 -19.04 35.30
C HIS A 441 12.27 -19.89 35.80
N GLU A 442 11.19 -19.27 36.26
CA GLU A 442 9.97 -19.95 36.70
C GLU A 442 9.21 -20.60 35.55
N PHE A 443 9.47 -20.17 34.32
CA PHE A 443 8.87 -20.70 33.10
C PHE A 443 9.71 -21.78 32.42
N ALA A 444 10.92 -22.07 32.90
CA ALA A 444 11.88 -22.97 32.24
C ALA A 444 11.32 -24.37 32.00
N ASP A 445 10.52 -24.88 32.93
CA ASP A 445 9.95 -26.25 32.91
C ASP A 445 8.69 -26.40 32.07
N PHE A 446 8.15 -25.32 31.50
CA PHE A 446 6.97 -25.38 30.65
C PHE A 446 7.35 -25.50 29.16
N GLU A 447 6.52 -26.24 28.42
CA GLU A 447 6.62 -26.32 26.96
C GLU A 447 5.81 -25.19 26.31
N PHE A 448 6.46 -24.31 25.60
CA PHE A 448 5.87 -23.26 24.84
C PHE A 448 6.69 -22.90 23.60
N ALA A 449 6.06 -22.37 22.57
CA ALA A 449 6.74 -21.74 21.45
C ALA A 449 6.95 -20.26 21.73
N VAL A 450 8.01 -19.68 21.21
CA VAL A 450 8.36 -18.27 21.40
C VAL A 450 8.31 -17.52 20.08
N ALA A 451 7.50 -16.48 20.02
CA ALA A 451 7.46 -15.53 18.91
C ALA A 451 7.87 -14.13 19.38
N THR A 452 8.65 -13.42 18.59
CA THR A 452 9.04 -12.04 18.87
C THR A 452 9.10 -11.20 17.60
N VAL A 453 9.29 -9.90 17.74
CA VAL A 453 9.19 -8.95 16.62
C VAL A 453 10.40 -8.05 16.56
N ASN A 454 10.76 -7.60 15.36
CA ASN A 454 11.73 -6.53 15.08
C ASN A 454 13.03 -6.61 15.90
N SER A 455 13.15 -5.89 17.00
CA SER A 455 14.37 -5.81 17.85
C SER A 455 14.53 -7.02 18.78
N PHE A 456 14.67 -8.20 18.21
CA PHE A 456 14.69 -9.49 18.93
C PHE A 456 15.95 -9.79 19.77
N PRO A 457 17.18 -9.27 19.47
CA PRO A 457 18.38 -9.73 20.18
C PRO A 457 18.37 -9.50 21.69
N PRO A 458 17.83 -8.40 22.24
CA PRO A 458 17.68 -8.25 23.69
C PRO A 458 16.79 -9.34 24.31
N VAL A 459 15.70 -9.71 23.63
CA VAL A 459 14.81 -10.81 24.07
C VAL A 459 15.54 -12.15 24.03
N GLU A 460 16.32 -12.41 22.97
CA GLU A 460 17.17 -13.59 22.84
C GLU A 460 18.21 -13.70 23.96
N GLN A 461 18.77 -12.58 24.39
CA GLN A 461 19.72 -12.55 25.50
C GLN A 461 19.07 -13.02 26.79
N GLU A 462 17.86 -12.62 27.08
CA GLU A 462 17.11 -13.08 28.25
C GLU A 462 16.75 -14.57 28.14
N LEU A 463 16.24 -15.01 26.98
CA LEU A 463 15.85 -16.42 26.76
C LEU A 463 17.02 -17.40 26.95
N ARG A 464 18.25 -16.99 26.62
CA ARG A 464 19.45 -17.84 26.84
C ARG A 464 19.70 -18.17 28.29
N ARG A 465 19.24 -17.37 29.26
CA ARG A 465 19.36 -17.63 30.70
C ARG A 465 18.64 -18.92 31.11
N ILE A 466 17.61 -19.33 30.35
CA ILE A 466 16.88 -20.57 30.56
C ILE A 466 17.12 -21.58 29.43
N ASN A 467 18.22 -21.40 28.67
CA ASN A 467 18.60 -22.27 27.56
C ASN A 467 17.50 -22.37 26.48
N ARG A 468 16.82 -21.24 26.20
CA ARG A 468 15.76 -21.09 25.19
C ARG A 468 16.16 -20.09 24.13
N HIS A 469 15.43 -20.13 23.02
CA HIS A 469 15.54 -19.21 21.89
C HIS A 469 14.17 -18.87 21.35
N ALA A 470 14.05 -17.79 20.59
CA ALA A 470 12.85 -17.55 19.80
C ALA A 470 12.73 -18.60 18.69
N ASP A 471 11.51 -19.06 18.46
CA ASP A 471 11.17 -19.99 17.38
C ASP A 471 10.69 -19.22 16.14
N ILE A 472 10.05 -18.06 16.34
CA ILE A 472 9.48 -17.23 15.29
C ILE A 472 9.95 -15.78 15.47
N LEU A 473 10.49 -15.19 14.40
CA LEU A 473 10.83 -13.77 14.32
C LEU A 473 9.96 -13.10 13.27
N LEU A 474 9.32 -11.99 13.63
CA LEU A 474 8.58 -11.14 12.66
C LEU A 474 9.31 -9.82 12.44
N PHE A 475 9.63 -9.51 11.19
CA PHE A 475 10.10 -8.20 10.76
C PHE A 475 9.02 -7.45 9.99
N THR A 476 8.68 -6.27 10.47
CA THR A 476 7.63 -5.43 9.86
C THR A 476 8.18 -4.22 9.13
N GLN A 477 9.43 -3.84 9.39
CA GLN A 477 10.03 -2.59 8.88
C GLN A 477 11.46 -2.80 8.38
N PRO A 478 11.89 -2.08 7.32
CA PRO A 478 13.25 -2.15 6.79
C PRO A 478 14.33 -1.80 7.82
N GLY A 479 14.05 -0.79 8.67
CA GLY A 479 14.99 -0.36 9.71
C GLY A 479 15.36 -1.48 10.68
N SER A 480 14.42 -2.35 11.02
CA SER A 480 14.68 -3.49 11.89
C SER A 480 15.59 -4.53 11.25
N ILE A 481 15.43 -4.80 9.95
CA ILE A 481 16.34 -5.70 9.22
C ILE A 481 17.75 -5.05 9.13
N ARG A 482 17.84 -3.77 8.83
CA ARG A 482 19.12 -3.04 8.78
C ARG A 482 19.85 -3.10 10.12
N ALA A 483 19.15 -2.81 11.20
CA ALA A 483 19.73 -2.79 12.54
C ALA A 483 20.26 -4.16 12.98
N TRP A 484 19.57 -5.24 12.60
CA TRP A 484 19.78 -6.57 13.17
C TRP A 484 20.16 -7.66 12.14
N HIS A 485 20.60 -7.27 10.94
CA HIS A 485 20.98 -8.21 9.89
C HIS A 485 22.01 -9.27 10.31
N PRO A 486 23.10 -8.94 11.03
CA PRO A 486 24.07 -9.96 11.44
C PRO A 486 23.46 -11.03 12.38
N GLU A 487 22.59 -10.60 13.32
CA GLU A 487 21.89 -11.50 14.24
C GLU A 487 20.83 -12.31 13.53
N LEU A 488 20.14 -11.72 12.54
CA LEU A 488 19.18 -12.42 11.68
C LEU A 488 19.85 -13.55 10.91
N VAL A 489 21.03 -13.33 10.34
CA VAL A 489 21.80 -14.37 9.65
C VAL A 489 22.20 -15.49 10.62
N LYS A 490 22.61 -15.15 11.84
CA LYS A 490 22.91 -16.14 12.89
C LYS A 490 21.66 -16.95 13.29
N PHE A 491 20.52 -16.28 13.41
CA PHE A 491 19.25 -16.94 13.71
C PHE A 491 18.86 -17.93 12.60
N LEU A 492 18.97 -17.54 11.35
CA LEU A 492 18.68 -18.39 10.20
C LEU A 492 19.64 -19.58 10.05
N ALA A 493 20.84 -19.49 10.60
CA ALA A 493 21.82 -20.58 10.60
C ALA A 493 21.57 -21.67 11.67
N ARG A 494 20.67 -21.44 12.64
CA ARG A 494 20.37 -22.39 13.71
C ARG A 494 19.66 -23.64 13.19
N SER A 495 19.74 -24.73 13.98
CA SER A 495 18.95 -25.94 13.71
C SER A 495 17.46 -25.71 13.93
N PRO A 496 16.57 -26.32 13.12
CA PRO A 496 15.12 -26.24 13.30
C PRO A 496 14.65 -26.69 14.69
N PRO A 497 13.47 -26.26 15.17
CA PRO A 497 12.50 -25.43 14.45
C PRO A 497 12.74 -23.94 14.63
N ASN A 498 12.78 -23.18 13.56
CA ASN A 498 12.72 -21.72 13.57
C ASN A 498 12.14 -21.17 12.25
N LEU A 499 11.48 -20.04 12.32
CA LEU A 499 10.84 -19.38 11.18
C LEU A 499 11.05 -17.89 11.26
N VAL A 500 11.50 -17.29 10.17
CA VAL A 500 11.48 -15.84 9.98
C VAL A 500 10.23 -15.50 9.19
N VAL A 501 9.46 -14.61 9.73
CA VAL A 501 8.34 -13.96 9.03
C VAL A 501 8.77 -12.54 8.69
N ALA A 502 8.64 -12.16 7.45
CA ALA A 502 8.95 -10.80 7.03
C ALA A 502 7.77 -10.20 6.28
N ASN A 503 7.41 -8.97 6.64
CA ASN A 503 6.64 -8.16 5.72
C ASN A 503 7.51 -7.93 4.47
N HIS A 504 6.96 -8.15 3.27
CA HIS A 504 7.72 -7.99 2.03
C HIS A 504 8.40 -6.62 1.95
N TYR A 505 7.76 -5.57 2.45
CA TYR A 505 8.32 -4.22 2.57
C TYR A 505 9.59 -4.18 3.44
N ALA A 506 9.63 -4.96 4.52
CA ALA A 506 10.80 -4.98 5.42
C ALA A 506 12.07 -5.49 4.73
N LEU A 507 11.93 -6.36 3.72
CA LEU A 507 13.07 -6.90 2.98
C LEU A 507 13.85 -5.83 2.20
N SER A 508 13.27 -4.68 1.90
CA SER A 508 13.99 -3.58 1.25
C SER A 508 15.20 -3.08 2.08
N GLY A 509 15.20 -3.33 3.40
CA GLY A 509 16.35 -3.07 4.26
C GLY A 509 17.61 -3.88 3.92
N LEU A 510 17.48 -4.97 3.15
CA LEU A 510 18.62 -5.79 2.71
C LEU A 510 19.50 -5.11 1.66
N SER A 511 18.95 -4.13 0.95
CA SER A 511 19.67 -3.42 -0.12
C SER A 511 20.96 -2.72 0.37
N GLU A 512 21.00 -2.29 1.63
CA GLU A 512 22.19 -1.68 2.23
C GLU A 512 23.36 -2.68 2.41
N PHE A 513 23.06 -3.98 2.40
CA PHE A 513 24.06 -5.04 2.48
C PHE A 513 24.41 -5.61 1.10
N GLY A 514 24.01 -4.95 0.02
CA GLY A 514 24.21 -5.41 -1.34
C GLY A 514 23.42 -6.69 -1.69
N LEU A 515 22.40 -7.01 -0.91
CA LEU A 515 21.54 -8.19 -1.11
C LEU A 515 20.20 -7.77 -1.75
N SER A 516 19.84 -8.44 -2.83
CA SER A 516 18.48 -8.34 -3.34
C SER A 516 17.51 -9.19 -2.51
N GLU A 517 16.24 -8.79 -2.46
CA GLU A 517 15.18 -9.59 -1.84
C GLU A 517 15.16 -11.02 -2.41
N ARG A 518 15.31 -11.15 -3.73
CA ARG A 518 15.29 -12.44 -4.43
C ARG A 518 16.41 -13.37 -3.95
N GLU A 519 17.63 -12.87 -3.83
CA GLU A 519 18.78 -13.65 -3.35
C GLU A 519 18.58 -14.09 -1.90
N PHE A 520 18.09 -13.19 -1.04
CA PHE A 520 17.82 -13.50 0.34
C PHE A 520 16.73 -14.58 0.48
N VAL A 521 15.61 -14.42 -0.24
CA VAL A 521 14.52 -15.41 -0.25
C VAL A 521 15.00 -16.76 -0.80
N ALA A 522 15.76 -16.76 -1.90
CA ALA A 522 16.29 -18.02 -2.47
C ALA A 522 17.24 -18.74 -1.49
N ARG A 523 18.08 -17.99 -0.77
CA ARG A 523 19.03 -18.53 0.20
C ARG A 523 18.35 -19.12 1.44
N HIS A 524 17.24 -18.53 1.87
CA HIS A 524 16.54 -18.86 3.12
C HIS A 524 15.14 -19.46 2.91
N ASP A 525 14.85 -19.93 1.71
CA ASP A 525 13.53 -20.38 1.26
C ASP A 525 12.77 -21.25 2.28
N LYS A 526 13.43 -22.22 2.89
CA LYS A 526 12.80 -23.16 3.85
C LYS A 526 12.41 -22.54 5.20
N ARG A 527 12.88 -21.33 5.52
CA ARG A 527 12.75 -20.71 6.85
C ARG A 527 12.15 -19.31 6.81
N LEU A 528 11.73 -18.87 5.65
CA LEU A 528 11.17 -17.54 5.44
C LEU A 528 9.71 -17.63 5.01
N LEU A 529 8.83 -16.97 5.74
CA LEU A 529 7.43 -16.77 5.38
C LEU A 529 7.22 -15.29 5.09
N LEU A 530 6.76 -14.96 3.90
CA LEU A 530 6.42 -13.58 3.57
C LEU A 530 4.96 -13.29 3.86
N ILE A 531 4.72 -12.15 4.48
CA ILE A 531 3.40 -11.58 4.70
C ILE A 531 3.30 -10.20 4.04
N HIS A 532 2.09 -9.73 3.84
CA HIS A 532 1.80 -8.43 3.25
C HIS A 532 0.95 -7.60 4.21
N SER A 533 1.28 -6.32 4.35
CA SER A 533 0.49 -5.36 5.14
C SER A 533 -0.13 -4.31 4.21
N ASP A 534 -1.02 -4.73 3.35
CA ASP A 534 -1.57 -3.95 2.25
C ASP A 534 -3.04 -3.54 2.42
N GLY A 535 -3.50 -3.53 3.65
CA GLY A 535 -4.78 -2.89 3.98
C GLY A 535 -5.98 -3.80 4.05
N GLY A 536 -5.85 -4.99 4.64
CA GLY A 536 -7.04 -5.79 4.91
C GLY A 536 -6.82 -6.99 5.82
N PRO A 537 -7.89 -7.54 6.43
CA PRO A 537 -7.80 -8.77 7.17
C PRO A 537 -7.47 -9.95 6.25
N PRO A 538 -6.98 -11.07 6.78
CA PRO A 538 -6.74 -12.28 6.01
C PRO A 538 -8.06 -12.76 5.36
N LEU A 539 -7.98 -13.06 4.06
CA LEU A 539 -9.09 -13.57 3.25
C LEU A 539 -8.69 -14.90 2.60
N PRO A 540 -9.63 -15.75 2.18
CA PRO A 540 -9.31 -17.03 1.52
C PRO A 540 -8.40 -16.89 0.30
N SER A 541 -8.59 -15.83 -0.51
CA SER A 541 -7.73 -15.51 -1.65
C SER A 541 -6.37 -14.95 -1.25
N ARG A 542 -6.26 -14.40 -0.03
CA ARG A 542 -5.08 -13.71 0.47
C ARG A 542 -4.84 -14.00 1.94
N PRO A 543 -4.51 -15.26 2.30
CA PRO A 543 -4.44 -15.67 3.71
C PRO A 543 -3.28 -15.02 4.48
N LEU A 544 -2.25 -14.56 3.79
CA LEU A 544 -1.07 -13.90 4.37
C LEU A 544 -1.06 -12.37 4.20
N HIS A 545 -2.21 -11.80 3.88
CA HIS A 545 -2.40 -10.35 3.84
C HIS A 545 -3.08 -9.87 5.11
N PHE A 546 -2.55 -8.81 5.68
CA PHE A 546 -3.02 -8.26 6.95
C PHE A 546 -3.19 -6.74 6.82
N GLU A 547 -4.06 -6.16 7.62
CA GLU A 547 -4.19 -4.71 7.70
C GLU A 547 -2.92 -4.11 8.33
N ASN A 548 -2.45 -2.99 7.76
CA ASN A 548 -1.28 -2.30 8.29
C ASN A 548 -1.55 -1.81 9.73
N GLY A 549 -0.61 -2.09 10.61
CA GLY A 549 -0.74 -1.77 12.02
C GLY A 549 0.52 -2.12 12.81
N PRO A 550 0.49 -2.01 14.14
CA PRO A 550 1.60 -2.42 14.97
C PRO A 550 1.94 -3.91 14.78
N SER A 551 3.19 -4.28 15.06
CA SER A 551 3.68 -5.65 14.81
C SER A 551 2.82 -6.74 15.44
N VAL A 552 2.21 -6.47 16.59
CA VAL A 552 1.32 -7.40 17.29
C VAL A 552 0.06 -7.70 16.48
N SER A 553 -0.47 -6.72 15.75
CA SER A 553 -1.66 -6.88 14.91
C SER A 553 -1.42 -7.71 13.63
N LEU A 554 -0.17 -7.89 13.25
CA LEU A 554 0.24 -8.80 12.19
C LEU A 554 0.56 -10.19 12.75
N LEU A 555 1.27 -10.24 13.87
CA LEU A 555 1.76 -11.51 14.45
C LEU A 555 0.63 -12.37 15.01
N ILE A 556 -0.32 -11.79 15.76
CA ILE A 556 -1.39 -12.58 16.39
C ILE A 556 -2.29 -13.26 15.36
N PRO A 557 -2.87 -12.58 14.35
CA PRO A 557 -3.67 -13.23 13.33
C PRO A 557 -2.88 -14.32 12.55
N LEU A 558 -1.59 -14.09 12.31
CA LEU A 558 -0.72 -15.09 11.69
C LEU A 558 -0.59 -16.35 12.55
N LEU A 559 -0.33 -16.20 13.85
CA LEU A 559 -0.23 -17.33 14.78
C LEU A 559 -1.54 -18.12 14.84
N LEU A 560 -2.69 -17.46 14.76
CA LEU A 560 -4.01 -18.11 14.78
C LEU A 560 -4.23 -19.04 13.58
N LEU A 561 -3.64 -18.74 12.41
CA LEU A 561 -3.66 -19.67 11.27
C LEU A 561 -3.04 -21.02 11.60
N ALA A 562 -2.12 -21.08 12.57
CA ALA A 562 -1.46 -22.29 13.05
C ALA A 562 -2.12 -22.92 14.30
N ARG A 563 -3.27 -22.42 14.74
CA ARG A 563 -4.13 -22.99 15.80
C ARG A 563 -3.41 -23.23 17.14
N PRO A 564 -2.83 -22.18 17.77
CA PRO A 564 -2.22 -22.30 19.10
C PRO A 564 -3.26 -22.72 20.15
N ARG A 565 -2.82 -23.34 21.23
CA ARG A 565 -3.68 -23.67 22.36
C ARG A 565 -4.08 -22.42 23.15
N ARG A 566 -3.10 -21.55 23.43
CA ARG A 566 -3.25 -20.25 24.12
C ARG A 566 -2.10 -19.35 23.68
N ILE A 567 -2.30 -18.05 23.81
CA ILE A 567 -1.25 -17.05 23.57
C ILE A 567 -1.08 -16.20 24.84
N PHE A 568 0.16 -15.97 25.23
CA PHE A 568 0.53 -15.08 26.33
C PHE A 568 1.42 -13.97 25.77
N LEU A 569 1.01 -12.73 25.95
CA LEU A 569 1.74 -11.54 25.48
C LEU A 569 2.53 -10.96 26.66
N PHE A 570 3.83 -10.82 26.51
CA PHE A 570 4.71 -10.17 27.48
C PHE A 570 5.34 -8.93 26.84
N GLY A 571 5.44 -7.85 27.58
CA GLY A 571 5.95 -6.58 27.05
C GLY A 571 5.01 -5.88 26.06
N ALA A 572 3.72 -6.21 26.08
CA ALA A 572 2.68 -5.59 25.24
C ALA A 572 2.08 -4.37 25.96
N ASP A 573 2.91 -3.40 26.31
CA ASP A 573 2.51 -2.22 27.07
C ASP A 573 1.70 -1.22 26.28
N GLY A 574 2.06 -1.02 25.01
CA GLY A 574 1.50 0.02 24.15
C GLY A 574 2.04 1.41 24.47
N GLY A 575 3.32 1.49 24.82
CA GLY A 575 4.04 2.70 25.21
C GLY A 575 4.68 2.56 26.59
N SER A 576 5.44 3.56 27.04
CA SER A 576 5.94 3.58 28.40
C SER A 576 4.77 3.73 29.35
N ASN A 577 4.74 2.89 30.35
CA ASN A 577 3.80 3.01 31.43
C ASN A 577 4.47 3.78 32.57
N PRO A 578 3.95 4.95 32.99
CA PRO A 578 4.52 5.73 34.09
C PRO A 578 4.66 4.93 35.40
N SER A 579 3.87 3.85 35.54
CA SER A 579 3.93 2.95 36.69
C SER A 579 5.13 2.00 36.68
N PHE A 580 5.78 1.81 35.53
CA PHE A 580 6.93 0.88 35.42
C PHE A 580 8.26 1.60 35.23
N SER A 581 8.33 2.50 34.29
CA SER A 581 9.51 3.31 34.06
C SER A 581 9.25 4.37 33.00
N LYS A 582 10.10 5.36 32.90
CA LYS A 582 10.15 6.29 31.78
C LYS A 582 10.77 5.66 30.51
N ARG A 583 11.10 4.37 30.53
CA ARG A 583 11.76 3.65 29.44
C ARG A 583 10.81 3.41 28.27
N PRO A 584 11.24 3.67 27.03
CA PRO A 584 10.46 3.28 25.85
C PRO A 584 10.50 1.76 25.59
N TYR A 585 11.61 1.10 25.97
CA TYR A 585 11.83 -0.33 25.84
C TYR A 585 12.49 -0.88 27.12
N PHE A 586 12.30 -2.18 27.42
CA PHE A 586 12.82 -2.80 28.64
C PHE A 586 14.37 -2.81 28.71
N TYR A 587 15.06 -2.73 27.60
CA TYR A 587 16.53 -2.75 27.52
C TYR A 587 17.16 -1.36 27.54
N TYR A 588 16.37 -0.26 27.64
CA TYR A 588 16.89 1.07 27.94
C TYR A 588 16.99 1.23 29.46
N ASP A 589 18.05 1.85 29.92
CA ASP A 589 18.15 2.27 31.32
C ASP A 589 17.14 3.38 31.63
N ASP A 590 16.77 3.57 32.90
CA ASP A 590 15.90 4.66 33.29
C ASP A 590 16.47 5.96 32.75
N TYR A 591 15.63 6.71 32.07
CA TYR A 591 16.02 7.86 31.27
C TYR A 591 16.43 9.02 32.18
N ASP A 592 17.64 8.93 32.73
CA ASP A 592 18.43 10.04 33.21
C ASP A 592 19.57 10.24 32.23
N ASP A 593 19.46 11.25 31.40
CA ASP A 593 20.41 11.96 30.53
C ASP A 593 21.73 11.29 30.08
N ALA A 594 22.18 10.20 30.65
CA ALA A 594 23.57 9.81 30.55
C ALA A 594 23.89 8.56 29.73
N ALA A 595 23.05 7.57 29.64
CA ALA A 595 23.46 6.29 29.07
C ALA A 595 22.39 5.60 28.23
N GLU A 596 22.27 6.01 27.00
CA GLU A 596 21.68 5.11 25.98
C GLU A 596 22.62 3.90 25.83
N PRO A 597 22.09 2.65 25.76
CA PRO A 597 22.93 1.47 25.54
C PRO A 597 23.58 1.61 24.15
N GLN A 598 24.80 2.08 24.10
CA GLN A 598 25.51 2.43 22.87
C GLN A 598 25.59 1.25 21.89
N GLU A 599 25.56 0.04 22.38
CA GLU A 599 25.60 -1.16 21.57
C GLU A 599 24.39 -1.28 20.62
N PHE A 600 23.23 -0.77 21.01
CA PHE A 600 22.02 -0.87 20.19
C PHE A 600 21.74 0.42 19.40
N LEU A 601 22.14 1.57 19.90
CA LEU A 601 21.75 2.87 19.35
C LEU A 601 22.64 3.35 18.21
N ASN A 602 23.87 2.87 18.13
CA ASN A 602 24.76 3.15 17.00
C ASN A 602 24.42 2.32 15.76
N ARG A 603 23.34 1.50 15.80
CA ARG A 603 22.92 0.71 14.66
C ARG A 603 22.01 1.50 13.72
N PRO A 604 22.17 1.35 12.39
CA PRO A 604 21.32 2.04 11.43
C PRO A 604 19.84 1.75 11.69
N GLY A 605 19.00 2.76 11.73
CA GLY A 605 17.54 2.63 11.89
C GLY A 605 17.02 2.54 13.33
N MET A 606 17.89 2.64 14.34
CA MET A 606 17.46 2.79 15.73
C MET A 606 17.18 4.26 16.03
N VAL A 607 16.17 4.50 16.86
CA VAL A 607 15.80 5.86 17.28
C VAL A 607 16.49 6.19 18.59
N SER A 608 17.20 7.32 18.61
CA SER A 608 17.79 7.88 19.82
C SER A 608 16.82 8.84 20.50
N PHE A 609 16.67 8.68 21.81
CA PHE A 609 15.88 9.59 22.68
C PHE A 609 16.78 10.49 23.52
N LYS A 610 18.09 10.44 23.33
CA LYS A 610 19.10 11.18 24.11
C LYS A 610 18.82 12.68 24.09
N GLY A 611 18.82 13.30 25.29
CA GLY A 611 18.65 14.74 25.45
C GLY A 611 17.25 15.28 25.13
N LEU A 612 16.24 14.41 24.98
CA LEU A 612 14.94 14.79 24.45
C LEU A 612 13.76 14.19 25.23
N PRO A 613 13.51 14.59 26.49
CA PRO A 613 12.30 14.19 27.22
C PRO A 613 11.02 14.39 26.41
N ARG A 614 10.96 15.46 25.63
CA ARG A 614 9.84 15.78 24.73
C ARG A 614 9.64 14.72 23.64
N LYS A 615 10.71 14.14 23.08
CA LYS A 615 10.60 13.06 22.09
C LYS A 615 10.06 11.78 22.71
N LEU A 616 10.41 11.51 23.96
CA LEU A 616 9.89 10.38 24.71
C LEU A 616 8.39 10.51 24.95
N ASP A 617 7.91 11.69 25.32
CA ASP A 617 6.48 11.95 25.52
C ASP A 617 5.70 11.74 24.21
N GLU A 618 6.23 12.24 23.10
CA GLU A 618 5.64 12.06 21.78
C GLU A 618 5.67 10.58 21.34
N TYR A 619 6.77 9.88 21.58
CA TYR A 619 6.86 8.44 21.36
C TYR A 619 5.77 7.69 22.12
N ASN A 620 5.60 7.96 23.41
CA ASN A 620 4.63 7.30 24.26
C ASN A 620 3.19 7.57 23.81
N HIS A 621 2.89 8.81 23.46
CA HIS A 621 1.61 9.20 22.88
C HIS A 621 1.31 8.37 21.62
N ARG A 622 2.26 8.24 20.71
CA ARG A 622 2.10 7.47 19.48
C ARG A 622 1.98 5.96 19.71
N GLN A 623 2.73 5.42 20.66
CA GLN A 623 2.57 4.00 21.02
C GLN A 623 1.17 3.73 21.58
N HIS A 624 0.63 4.67 22.35
CA HIS A 624 -0.75 4.60 22.84
C HIS A 624 -1.77 4.59 21.69
N ILE A 625 -1.63 5.52 20.75
CA ILE A 625 -2.45 5.55 19.51
C ILE A 625 -2.31 4.25 18.72
N ASN A 626 -1.08 3.77 18.53
CA ASN A 626 -0.82 2.52 17.82
C ASN A 626 -1.49 1.32 18.50
N ALA A 627 -1.50 1.27 19.83
CA ALA A 627 -2.16 0.20 20.57
C ALA A 627 -3.68 0.20 20.34
N ILE A 628 -4.33 1.38 20.42
CA ILE A 628 -5.76 1.52 20.16
C ILE A 628 -6.13 1.13 18.74
N ASN A 629 -5.36 1.61 17.76
CA ASN A 629 -5.56 1.25 16.35
C ASN A 629 -5.30 -0.25 16.11
N GLY A 630 -4.28 -0.81 16.78
CA GLY A 630 -3.94 -2.23 16.72
C GLY A 630 -5.05 -3.12 17.23
N ASP A 631 -5.68 -2.77 18.35
CA ASP A 631 -6.81 -3.51 18.92
C ASP A 631 -7.97 -3.60 17.94
N ARG A 632 -8.27 -2.51 17.23
CA ARG A 632 -9.31 -2.48 16.19
C ARG A 632 -8.96 -3.38 14.99
N VAL A 633 -7.72 -3.33 14.53
CA VAL A 633 -7.23 -4.18 13.43
C VAL A 633 -7.32 -5.66 13.80
N ILE A 634 -6.95 -6.01 15.03
CA ILE A 634 -7.00 -7.38 15.55
C ILE A 634 -8.45 -7.88 15.63
N ASP A 635 -9.40 -7.07 16.11
CA ASP A 635 -10.81 -7.45 16.17
C ASP A 635 -11.37 -7.81 14.78
N VAL A 636 -11.05 -6.98 13.77
CA VAL A 636 -11.45 -7.24 12.38
C VAL A 636 -10.82 -8.53 11.84
N ALA A 637 -9.53 -8.77 12.15
CA ALA A 637 -8.84 -9.98 11.74
C ALA A 637 -9.45 -11.23 12.39
N PHE A 638 -9.83 -11.18 13.67
CA PHE A 638 -10.49 -12.28 14.37
C PHE A 638 -11.81 -12.67 13.71
N ARG A 639 -12.65 -11.69 13.41
CA ARG A 639 -13.91 -11.93 12.70
C ARG A 639 -13.69 -12.55 11.33
N SER A 640 -12.68 -12.11 10.61
CA SER A 640 -12.33 -12.68 9.30
C SER A 640 -11.84 -14.12 9.43
N LEU A 641 -10.97 -14.41 10.39
CA LEU A 641 -10.47 -15.77 10.65
C LEU A 641 -11.60 -16.74 11.04
N GLU A 642 -12.52 -16.30 11.87
CA GLU A 642 -13.71 -17.09 12.23
C GLU A 642 -14.59 -17.33 11.03
N ALA A 643 -14.97 -16.26 10.30
CA ALA A 643 -15.89 -16.33 9.18
C ALA A 643 -15.36 -17.17 8.01
N HIS A 644 -14.08 -17.04 7.66
CA HIS A 644 -13.50 -17.61 6.44
C HIS A 644 -12.72 -18.90 6.67
N PHE A 645 -12.05 -19.03 7.82
CA PHE A 645 -11.17 -20.16 8.08
C PHE A 645 -11.74 -21.12 9.16
N GLY A 646 -12.88 -20.76 9.77
CA GLY A 646 -13.46 -21.52 10.87
C GLY A 646 -12.56 -21.63 12.07
N ILE A 647 -11.69 -20.62 12.28
CA ILE A 647 -10.75 -20.58 13.39
C ILE A 647 -11.42 -19.90 14.56
N GLN A 648 -11.69 -20.66 15.63
CA GLN A 648 -12.10 -20.08 16.90
C GLN A 648 -10.85 -19.46 17.56
N VAL A 649 -10.98 -18.21 18.01
CA VAL A 649 -9.89 -17.51 18.71
C VAL A 649 -9.64 -18.20 20.05
N PRO A 650 -8.44 -18.76 20.28
CA PRO A 650 -8.11 -19.37 21.56
C PRO A 650 -7.98 -18.30 22.65
N PRO A 651 -7.88 -18.70 23.92
CA PRO A 651 -7.59 -17.75 24.99
C PRO A 651 -6.25 -17.01 24.72
N ILE A 652 -6.30 -15.68 24.69
CA ILE A 652 -5.15 -14.79 24.55
C ILE A 652 -5.09 -13.92 25.80
N PHE A 653 -3.95 -13.88 26.47
CA PHE A 653 -3.78 -13.14 27.71
C PHE A 653 -2.67 -12.10 27.54
N ASN A 654 -2.92 -10.87 27.96
CA ASN A 654 -1.88 -9.87 28.06
C ASN A 654 -1.31 -9.89 29.49
N VAL A 655 -0.07 -10.37 29.63
CA VAL A 655 0.64 -10.48 30.90
C VAL A 655 1.30 -9.14 31.25
N CYS A 656 0.51 -8.09 31.14
CA CYS A 656 0.86 -6.75 31.54
C CYS A 656 -0.40 -6.07 32.12
N PRO A 657 -0.54 -6.00 33.44
CA PRO A 657 -1.74 -5.47 34.09
C PRO A 657 -2.05 -4.01 33.71
N HIS A 658 -1.02 -3.26 33.33
CA HIS A 658 -1.11 -1.84 33.02
C HIS A 658 -1.09 -1.51 31.51
N SER A 659 -1.16 -2.53 30.65
CA SER A 659 -1.19 -2.33 29.19
C SER A 659 -2.35 -1.44 28.76
N VAL A 660 -2.12 -0.63 27.72
CA VAL A 660 -3.18 0.15 27.08
C VAL A 660 -4.02 -0.68 26.11
N HIS A 661 -3.54 -1.83 25.67
CA HIS A 661 -4.32 -2.78 24.88
C HIS A 661 -5.54 -3.27 25.68
N ARG A 662 -6.72 -3.22 25.10
CA ARG A 662 -8.00 -3.55 25.76
C ARG A 662 -8.66 -4.82 25.19
N ILE A 663 -8.23 -5.26 24.02
CA ILE A 663 -8.84 -6.40 23.34
C ILE A 663 -8.56 -7.74 24.06
N PHE A 664 -7.47 -7.82 24.85
CA PHE A 664 -7.09 -9.03 25.56
C PHE A 664 -7.31 -8.90 27.07
N PRO A 665 -7.80 -9.97 27.73
CA PRO A 665 -7.79 -10.05 29.19
C PRO A 665 -6.39 -9.79 29.75
N ARG A 666 -6.28 -8.92 30.72
CA ARG A 666 -5.02 -8.62 31.42
C ARG A 666 -4.88 -9.53 32.61
N ILE A 667 -3.73 -10.11 32.77
CA ILE A 667 -3.36 -10.99 33.87
C ILE A 667 -1.98 -10.60 34.37
N ASP A 668 -1.64 -11.00 35.58
CA ASP A 668 -0.28 -10.91 36.11
C ASP A 668 0.52 -12.19 35.82
N ILE A 669 1.80 -12.18 36.22
CA ILE A 669 2.71 -13.31 35.99
C ILE A 669 2.30 -14.53 36.80
N ASP A 670 1.78 -14.36 38.03
CA ASP A 670 1.36 -15.46 38.91
C ASP A 670 0.14 -16.17 38.32
N GLU A 671 -0.80 -15.42 37.80
CA GLU A 671 -1.95 -15.98 37.09
C GLU A 671 -1.53 -16.68 35.79
N ALA A 672 -0.54 -16.16 35.07
CA ALA A 672 0.00 -16.82 33.88
C ALA A 672 0.62 -18.19 34.24
N LEU A 673 1.44 -18.24 35.31
CA LEU A 673 2.04 -19.48 35.81
C LEU A 673 0.98 -20.51 36.27
N ALA A 674 -0.05 -20.05 37.00
CA ALA A 674 -1.15 -20.91 37.43
C ALA A 674 -1.88 -21.54 36.24
N ARG A 675 -2.19 -20.72 35.21
CA ARG A 675 -2.85 -21.20 33.98
C ARG A 675 -1.99 -22.22 33.21
N LEU A 676 -0.67 -22.03 33.17
CA LEU A 676 0.26 -22.98 32.56
C LEU A 676 0.29 -24.31 33.32
N ALA A 677 0.36 -24.27 34.65
CA ALA A 677 0.33 -25.44 35.52
C ALA A 677 -0.95 -26.27 35.34
N ASP A 678 -2.12 -25.63 35.32
CA ASP A 678 -3.42 -26.26 35.04
C ASP A 678 -3.44 -26.99 33.67
N GLY A 679 -2.90 -26.33 32.66
CA GLY A 679 -2.78 -26.91 31.33
C GLY A 679 -1.91 -28.16 31.28
N ARG A 680 -0.81 -28.17 32.06
CA ARG A 680 0.09 -29.33 32.21
C ARG A 680 -0.62 -30.49 32.90
N ALA A 681 -1.36 -30.23 33.98
CA ALA A 681 -2.12 -31.23 34.72
C ALA A 681 -3.20 -31.90 33.83
N ARG A 682 -3.98 -31.11 33.10
CA ARG A 682 -5.01 -31.60 32.17
C ARG A 682 -4.42 -32.43 31.02
N SER A 683 -3.27 -32.03 30.46
CA SER A 683 -2.57 -32.78 29.41
C SER A 683 -2.04 -34.11 29.91
N ALA A 684 -1.49 -34.15 31.14
CA ALA A 684 -1.03 -35.38 31.79
C ALA A 684 -2.21 -36.32 32.07
N ALA A 685 -3.34 -35.81 32.54
CA ALA A 685 -4.56 -36.58 32.76
C ALA A 685 -5.11 -37.20 31.48
N LYS A 686 -5.17 -36.43 30.37
CA LYS A 686 -5.57 -36.95 29.05
C LYS A 686 -4.65 -38.02 28.50
N ARG A 687 -3.31 -37.91 28.70
CA ARG A 687 -2.34 -38.94 28.31
C ARG A 687 -2.50 -40.20 29.12
N ARG A 688 -2.80 -40.08 30.43
CA ARG A 688 -3.09 -41.26 31.32
C ARG A 688 -4.38 -41.94 30.89
N ALA A 689 -5.46 -41.17 30.64
CA ALA A 689 -6.73 -41.74 30.19
C ALA A 689 -6.59 -42.45 28.83
N LYS A 690 -5.87 -41.88 27.87
CA LYS A 690 -5.60 -42.52 26.57
C LYS A 690 -4.73 -43.80 26.68
N ARG A 691 -3.81 -43.86 27.65
CA ARG A 691 -3.03 -45.07 27.92
C ARG A 691 -3.82 -46.15 28.66
N ALA A 692 -4.86 -45.77 29.38
CA ALA A 692 -5.76 -46.70 30.06
C ALA A 692 -6.86 -47.25 29.14
N SER A 693 -7.14 -46.59 28.02
CA SER A 693 -8.11 -47.01 27.00
C SER A 693 -7.51 -47.77 25.82
N ASN A 694 -6.20 -47.82 25.71
CA ASN A 694 -5.44 -48.70 24.83
C ASN A 694 -4.83 -49.88 25.64
#